data_b16446c97839111660848f99fbe1988c
#
_entry.id   b16446c97839111660848f99fbe1988c
#
_cell.length_a   1.000
_cell.length_b   1.000
_cell.length_c   1.000
_cell.angle_alpha   90.00
_cell.angle_beta   90.00
_cell.angle_gamma   90.00
#
_symmetry.space_group_name_H-M   'P 1'
#
loop_
_entity.id
_entity.type
_entity.pdbx_description
1 polymer ?
#
loop_
_entity_poly.entity_id
_entity_poly.type
_entity_poly.pdbx_seq_one_letter_code
_entity_poly.pdbx_strand_id
1 'polypeptide(L)'
;MSTKKPNAAYSEASIKVLKGLEPVKQRPGMYTRTENPLHIIQEVIDNASDEALGGYGRQITVTLHADHSVSVEDDGRGIPFGMHPEERVPVVEIVFTRLHAGGKFDKAAGGAYTFSGGLHGVGVSVTNALSTRLDVTVWRDGKVAELSFSHGDVIKPLQVRAATKADKKSGTRVTAWADPKYFDSPNLPLGELQRLLRSKAVLLPGVEVVLINEKTGERQSWKYEDGLRGYLMEGMAGSDLLIPLFEGERYAESSRSNEETFAEGEGAAWVVAWSEEGPLTRESYVNLIPTPAGGTHEAGLRDGLFQAVKSFVELHNLQPKGVKLLAEDVFARVSFVLSAKVLDPQFQGQIKERLNSRDAVKLVSSFARPALELWLNQHVEHGKKLADLVIKQAQARTRAGQKVEKRKSSGVAVLPGKLTDCESTEIGRNELFLVEGDSAGGSAKMGRDKEYQAILPLRGKVLNTWETERDRLFANNEVHDISVAIGVDPHNPDDTVDLSNLRYGKICILSDADVDGSHIQVLLLTLFFKHFPQLIERGHVHVARPPLFRVDAPARGKKPAQKLYALDEGELEAILDKLRKDGVRESQWSISRFKGLGEMSAEQLWDTTMNPDTRRLSPVALGELDFDATVTRMTMLMGKGEAASRRSWLEEKGNQVEADI
;
A
#
# COMPACT_ATOMS: atom_id res chain seq x y z
N MET A 1 44.34 -12.67 33.84
CA MET A 1 43.32 -13.74 33.89
C MET A 1 42.02 -13.16 33.37
N SER A 2 41.71 -13.46 32.11
CA SER A 2 40.51 -12.97 31.43
C SER A 2 39.36 -13.94 31.75
N THR A 3 38.39 -13.49 32.50
CA THR A 3 37.18 -14.25 32.79
C THR A 3 36.25 -14.23 31.57
N LYS A 4 36.29 -15.30 30.75
CA LYS A 4 35.29 -15.54 29.73
C LYS A 4 33.90 -15.63 30.43
N LYS A 5 32.97 -14.72 30.03
CA LYS A 5 31.54 -14.90 30.34
C LYS A 5 31.10 -16.25 29.77
N PRO A 6 30.33 -17.07 30.52
CA PRO A 6 29.82 -18.32 29.98
C PRO A 6 28.89 -18.00 28.81
N ASN A 7 29.18 -18.58 27.64
CA ASN A 7 28.22 -18.67 26.51
C ASN A 7 26.93 -19.26 27.09
N ALA A 8 25.85 -18.49 27.07
CA ALA A 8 24.52 -19.04 27.32
C ALA A 8 24.30 -20.11 26.25
N ALA A 9 24.32 -21.37 26.66
CA ALA A 9 24.10 -22.48 25.76
C ALA A 9 22.68 -22.35 25.18
N TYR A 10 22.60 -22.31 23.86
CA TYR A 10 21.32 -22.40 23.14
C TYR A 10 20.72 -23.79 23.50
N SER A 11 19.68 -23.80 24.31
CA SER A 11 19.01 -24.98 24.81
C SER A 11 17.49 -24.78 24.70
N GLU A 12 16.73 -25.86 24.86
CA GLU A 12 15.26 -25.83 24.83
C GLU A 12 14.68 -24.79 25.80
N ALA A 13 15.36 -24.50 26.90
CA ALA A 13 14.97 -23.46 27.86
C ALA A 13 15.16 -22.02 27.35
N SER A 14 15.94 -21.81 26.28
CA SER A 14 16.14 -20.49 25.67
C SER A 14 15.00 -20.13 24.70
N ILE A 15 14.17 -21.10 24.28
CA ILE A 15 13.04 -20.88 23.39
C ILE A 15 11.85 -20.36 24.20
N LYS A 16 11.48 -19.09 23.96
CA LYS A 16 10.31 -18.45 24.58
C LYS A 16 9.11 -18.53 23.65
N VAL A 17 7.98 -19.03 24.16
CA VAL A 17 6.70 -19.00 23.46
C VAL A 17 5.89 -17.83 24.01
N LEU A 18 5.62 -16.84 23.16
CA LEU A 18 4.77 -15.70 23.51
C LEU A 18 3.30 -16.13 23.47
N LYS A 19 2.52 -15.70 24.47
CA LYS A 19 1.10 -16.08 24.62
C LYS A 19 0.21 -14.83 24.67
N GLY A 20 -1.07 -15.01 24.30
CA GLY A 20 -2.07 -13.94 24.33
C GLY A 20 -1.70 -12.76 23.48
N LEU A 21 -1.62 -11.55 24.04
CA LEU A 21 -1.28 -10.30 23.36
C LEU A 21 0.21 -9.91 23.47
N GLU A 22 1.05 -10.73 24.11
CA GLU A 22 2.49 -10.49 24.22
C GLU A 22 3.20 -10.36 22.86
N PRO A 23 2.89 -11.15 21.82
CA PRO A 23 3.48 -10.98 20.49
C PRO A 23 3.26 -9.58 19.93
N VAL A 24 2.06 -9.01 20.14
CA VAL A 24 1.71 -7.66 19.68
C VAL A 24 2.54 -6.60 20.41
N LYS A 25 2.67 -6.72 21.74
CA LYS A 25 3.43 -5.76 22.57
C LYS A 25 4.92 -5.78 22.26
N GLN A 26 5.49 -6.94 21.96
CA GLN A 26 6.92 -7.08 21.67
C GLN A 26 7.28 -6.71 20.23
N ARG A 27 6.37 -6.93 19.29
CA ARG A 27 6.59 -6.69 17.85
C ARG A 27 5.39 -5.96 17.23
N PRO A 28 5.09 -4.71 17.63
CA PRO A 28 3.91 -3.98 17.15
C PRO A 28 3.91 -3.78 15.64
N GLY A 29 5.08 -3.56 15.02
CA GLY A 29 5.22 -3.37 13.57
C GLY A 29 4.80 -4.55 12.70
N MET A 30 4.61 -5.77 13.27
CA MET A 30 4.03 -6.91 12.55
C MET A 30 2.50 -6.80 12.42
N TYR A 31 1.85 -6.02 13.28
CA TYR A 31 0.39 -5.97 13.41
C TYR A 31 -0.20 -4.62 13.03
N THR A 32 0.59 -3.54 13.14
CA THR A 32 0.14 -2.18 12.89
C THR A 32 1.28 -1.30 12.38
N ARG A 33 0.94 -0.14 11.84
CA ARG A 33 1.91 0.94 11.64
C ARG A 33 2.31 1.52 12.98
N THR A 34 3.56 1.90 13.13
CA THR A 34 4.12 2.45 14.37
C THR A 34 4.49 3.94 14.29
N GLU A 35 4.33 4.57 13.11
CA GLU A 35 4.58 6.00 12.94
C GLU A 35 3.65 6.86 13.80
N ASN A 36 2.38 6.44 13.90
CA ASN A 36 1.34 7.10 14.69
C ASN A 36 0.19 6.12 15.01
N PRO A 37 -0.70 6.43 15.97
CA PRO A 37 -1.75 5.51 16.39
C PRO A 37 -2.96 5.41 15.45
N LEU A 38 -2.95 6.04 14.26
CA LEU A 38 -4.11 6.06 13.38
C LEU A 38 -4.59 4.66 12.98
N HIS A 39 -3.65 3.76 12.69
CA HIS A 39 -4.02 2.42 12.21
C HIS A 39 -4.76 1.59 13.28
N ILE A 40 -4.41 1.68 14.55
CA ILE A 40 -5.16 0.99 15.61
C ILE A 40 -6.56 1.58 15.84
N ILE A 41 -6.74 2.87 15.59
CA ILE A 41 -8.06 3.51 15.60
C ILE A 41 -8.86 3.14 14.35
N GLN A 42 -8.20 3.04 13.20
CA GLN A 42 -8.81 2.57 11.95
C GLN A 42 -9.46 1.19 12.11
N GLU A 43 -8.85 0.26 12.81
CA GLU A 43 -9.44 -1.08 13.05
C GLU A 43 -10.78 -1.00 13.81
N VAL A 44 -10.95 -0.02 14.70
CA VAL A 44 -12.22 0.23 15.38
C VAL A 44 -13.23 0.86 14.43
N ILE A 45 -12.79 1.84 13.60
CA ILE A 45 -13.63 2.48 12.58
C ILE A 45 -14.09 1.45 11.55
N ASP A 46 -13.22 0.52 11.16
CA ASP A 46 -13.54 -0.55 10.20
C ASP A 46 -14.63 -1.49 10.76
N ASN A 47 -14.61 -1.80 12.04
CA ASN A 47 -15.65 -2.59 12.67
C ASN A 47 -17.02 -1.87 12.70
N ALA A 48 -17.04 -0.58 12.98
CA ALA A 48 -18.25 0.24 12.89
C ALA A 48 -18.76 0.31 11.43
N SER A 49 -17.84 0.41 10.47
CA SER A 49 -18.15 0.42 9.04
C SER A 49 -18.71 -0.92 8.56
N ASP A 50 -18.22 -2.04 9.08
CA ASP A 50 -18.73 -3.38 8.77
C ASP A 50 -20.19 -3.57 9.27
N GLU A 51 -20.56 -3.00 10.42
CA GLU A 51 -21.96 -2.99 10.89
C GLU A 51 -22.85 -2.19 9.94
N ALA A 52 -22.38 -1.02 9.50
CA ALA A 52 -23.10 -0.18 8.54
C ALA A 52 -23.23 -0.86 7.17
N LEU A 53 -22.16 -1.53 6.69
CA LEU A 53 -22.19 -2.33 5.45
C LEU A 53 -23.21 -3.46 5.52
N GLY A 54 -23.35 -4.09 6.69
CA GLY A 54 -24.38 -5.10 6.96
C GLY A 54 -25.81 -4.54 7.02
N GLY A 55 -25.98 -3.21 6.91
CA GLY A 55 -27.29 -2.54 6.95
C GLY A 55 -27.80 -2.28 8.37
N TYR A 56 -26.99 -2.48 9.40
CA TYR A 56 -27.41 -2.39 10.80
C TYR A 56 -27.11 -1.06 11.48
N GLY A 57 -26.32 -0.18 10.86
CA GLY A 57 -25.98 1.15 11.36
C GLY A 57 -26.14 2.22 10.28
N ARG A 58 -26.39 3.46 10.70
CA ARG A 58 -26.51 4.64 9.82
C ARG A 58 -25.65 5.81 10.24
N GLN A 59 -25.01 5.71 11.40
CA GLN A 59 -24.13 6.75 11.90
C GLN A 59 -22.88 6.16 12.54
N ILE A 60 -21.73 6.73 12.20
CA ILE A 60 -20.43 6.46 12.81
C ILE A 60 -19.90 7.79 13.34
N THR A 61 -19.61 7.87 14.63
CA THR A 61 -19.07 9.09 15.25
C THR A 61 -17.69 8.82 15.81
N VAL A 62 -16.71 9.59 15.40
CA VAL A 62 -15.36 9.58 15.94
C VAL A 62 -15.14 10.87 16.72
N THR A 63 -14.72 10.75 17.98
CA THR A 63 -14.46 11.90 18.85
C THR A 63 -13.00 11.89 19.30
N LEU A 64 -12.31 12.98 19.03
CA LEU A 64 -10.99 13.28 19.56
C LEU A 64 -11.14 14.03 20.86
N HIS A 65 -10.88 13.36 21.97
CA HIS A 65 -11.07 13.93 23.31
C HIS A 65 -9.92 14.85 23.74
N ALA A 66 -10.18 15.73 24.70
CA ALA A 66 -9.19 16.66 25.21
C ALA A 66 -8.00 15.96 25.90
N ASP A 67 -8.21 14.75 26.44
CA ASP A 67 -7.20 13.90 27.10
C ASP A 67 -6.40 13.00 26.13
N HIS A 68 -6.48 13.27 24.82
CA HIS A 68 -5.85 12.51 23.74
C HIS A 68 -6.42 11.11 23.49
N SER A 69 -7.48 10.73 24.17
CA SER A 69 -8.21 9.51 23.80
C SER A 69 -9.05 9.72 22.53
N VAL A 70 -9.37 8.62 21.88
CA VAL A 70 -10.24 8.61 20.72
C VAL A 70 -11.39 7.64 20.96
N SER A 71 -12.61 8.10 20.81
CA SER A 71 -13.77 7.22 20.82
C SER A 71 -14.34 7.05 19.41
N VAL A 72 -14.71 5.82 19.10
CA VAL A 72 -15.47 5.45 17.91
C VAL A 72 -16.78 4.86 18.37
N GLU A 73 -17.87 5.40 17.88
CA GLU A 73 -19.22 5.00 18.24
C GLU A 73 -20.04 4.72 16.99
N ASP A 74 -20.74 3.60 16.97
CA ASP A 74 -21.72 3.21 15.96
C ASP A 74 -23.13 3.07 16.58
N ASP A 75 -24.13 3.07 15.74
CA ASP A 75 -25.53 2.77 16.07
C ASP A 75 -25.99 1.39 15.56
N GLY A 76 -25.02 0.47 15.34
CA GLY A 76 -25.25 -0.90 14.91
C GLY A 76 -25.93 -1.78 15.96
N ARG A 77 -25.82 -3.11 15.78
CA ARG A 77 -26.47 -4.10 16.67
C ARG A 77 -25.84 -4.19 18.05
N GLY A 78 -24.64 -3.68 18.24
CA GLY A 78 -23.83 -3.88 19.42
C GLY A 78 -23.17 -5.27 19.48
N ILE A 79 -21.94 -5.33 19.98
CA ILE A 79 -21.18 -6.57 20.14
C ILE A 79 -21.92 -7.51 21.11
N PRO A 80 -22.07 -8.82 20.81
CA PRO A 80 -22.62 -9.77 21.77
C PRO A 80 -21.77 -9.81 23.05
N PHE A 81 -22.41 -9.77 24.21
CA PHE A 81 -21.74 -9.81 25.51
C PHE A 81 -22.14 -11.00 26.39
N GLY A 82 -22.90 -11.95 25.83
CA GLY A 82 -23.17 -13.24 26.48
C GLY A 82 -21.91 -14.08 26.63
N MET A 83 -22.01 -15.13 27.46
CA MET A 83 -20.92 -16.10 27.65
C MET A 83 -20.71 -16.93 26.40
N HIS A 84 -19.45 -17.08 25.97
CA HIS A 84 -19.10 -18.01 24.89
C HIS A 84 -19.33 -19.46 25.36
N PRO A 85 -20.01 -20.31 24.56
CA PRO A 85 -20.41 -21.66 25.02
C PRO A 85 -19.21 -22.56 25.41
N GLU A 86 -18.11 -22.47 24.69
CA GLU A 86 -16.91 -23.29 24.92
C GLU A 86 -15.91 -22.62 25.86
N GLU A 87 -15.59 -21.33 25.59
CA GLU A 87 -14.55 -20.61 26.33
C GLU A 87 -14.98 -20.13 27.73
N ARG A 88 -16.29 -20.08 27.98
CA ARG A 88 -16.90 -19.63 29.25
C ARG A 88 -16.42 -18.25 29.71
N VAL A 89 -16.14 -17.37 28.74
CA VAL A 89 -15.75 -15.97 28.91
C VAL A 89 -16.74 -15.12 28.11
N PRO A 90 -17.07 -13.90 28.52
CA PRO A 90 -17.93 -13.03 27.74
C PRO A 90 -17.38 -12.82 26.32
N VAL A 91 -18.23 -12.92 25.29
CA VAL A 91 -17.81 -12.80 23.88
C VAL A 91 -17.11 -11.45 23.63
N VAL A 92 -17.63 -10.37 24.20
CA VAL A 92 -17.02 -9.04 24.08
C VAL A 92 -15.60 -9.00 24.66
N GLU A 93 -15.32 -9.72 25.75
CA GLU A 93 -13.97 -9.82 26.33
C GLU A 93 -13.03 -10.60 25.41
N ILE A 94 -13.50 -11.71 24.83
CA ILE A 94 -12.73 -12.53 23.89
C ILE A 94 -12.29 -11.70 22.68
N VAL A 95 -13.18 -10.90 22.10
CA VAL A 95 -12.92 -10.06 20.92
C VAL A 95 -11.77 -9.08 21.17
N PHE A 96 -11.65 -8.54 22.38
CA PHE A 96 -10.61 -7.55 22.71
C PHE A 96 -9.33 -8.14 23.32
N THR A 97 -9.33 -9.41 23.76
CA THR A 97 -8.18 -10.01 24.49
C THR A 97 -7.51 -11.15 23.75
N ARG A 98 -8.11 -11.67 22.67
CA ARG A 98 -7.55 -12.80 21.93
C ARG A 98 -7.31 -12.45 20.48
N LEU A 99 -6.18 -12.89 19.96
CA LEU A 99 -5.88 -12.85 18.52
C LEU A 99 -6.68 -13.93 17.81
N HIS A 100 -7.05 -13.65 16.56
CA HIS A 100 -7.83 -14.57 15.72
C HIS A 100 -9.19 -14.97 16.32
N ALA A 101 -9.82 -14.02 17.01
CA ALA A 101 -11.17 -14.16 17.55
C ALA A 101 -12.13 -13.18 16.87
N GLY A 102 -13.26 -13.68 16.38
CA GLY A 102 -14.27 -12.83 15.72
C GLY A 102 -15.35 -13.64 15.02
N GLY A 103 -16.48 -13.02 14.75
CA GLY A 103 -17.62 -13.62 14.04
C GLY A 103 -17.59 -13.48 12.51
N LYS A 104 -16.43 -13.07 11.93
CA LYS A 104 -16.30 -12.75 10.51
C LYS A 104 -15.54 -13.83 9.70
N PHE A 105 -15.20 -14.95 10.32
CA PHE A 105 -14.42 -16.03 9.68
C PHE A 105 -15.24 -16.94 8.79
N ASP A 106 -16.52 -17.14 9.09
CA ASP A 106 -17.41 -18.00 8.31
C ASP A 106 -18.11 -17.20 7.21
N LYS A 107 -17.52 -17.26 6.01
CA LYS A 107 -18.01 -16.56 4.82
C LYS A 107 -18.92 -17.41 3.96
N ALA A 108 -19.03 -18.72 4.25
CA ALA A 108 -19.72 -19.68 3.38
C ALA A 108 -21.25 -19.59 3.44
N ALA A 109 -21.82 -18.84 4.37
CA ALA A 109 -23.27 -18.88 4.66
C ALA A 109 -24.05 -17.62 4.22
N GLY A 110 -23.49 -16.74 3.37
CA GLY A 110 -24.20 -15.51 2.94
C GLY A 110 -24.52 -14.57 4.11
N GLY A 111 -23.68 -14.58 5.15
CA GLY A 111 -23.87 -13.79 6.37
C GLY A 111 -23.62 -12.29 6.16
N ALA A 112 -24.10 -11.47 7.08
CA ALA A 112 -24.02 -10.01 7.08
C ALA A 112 -22.59 -9.44 6.91
N TYR A 113 -21.55 -10.25 7.05
CA TYR A 113 -20.14 -9.88 7.01
C TYR A 113 -19.35 -10.49 5.84
N THR A 114 -20.01 -10.97 4.80
CA THR A 114 -19.38 -11.66 3.67
C THR A 114 -18.24 -10.85 3.06
N PHE A 115 -18.40 -9.53 2.94
CA PHE A 115 -17.41 -8.60 2.37
C PHE A 115 -16.86 -7.61 3.41
N SER A 116 -16.75 -8.03 4.66
CA SER A 116 -16.19 -7.19 5.73
C SER A 116 -14.71 -6.90 5.54
N GLY A 117 -14.25 -5.74 6.04
CA GLY A 117 -12.84 -5.36 6.08
C GLY A 117 -12.03 -6.11 7.14
N GLY A 118 -12.67 -6.57 8.22
CA GLY A 118 -12.07 -7.30 9.33
C GLY A 118 -11.81 -8.78 9.05
N LEU A 119 -10.74 -9.09 8.31
CA LEU A 119 -10.46 -10.43 7.79
C LEU A 119 -9.74 -11.37 8.77
N HIS A 120 -8.94 -10.84 9.70
CA HIS A 120 -7.99 -11.63 10.48
C HIS A 120 -8.39 -11.83 11.96
N GLY A 121 -9.41 -11.10 12.43
CA GLY A 121 -9.85 -11.17 13.83
C GLY A 121 -8.80 -10.72 14.85
N VAL A 122 -7.94 -9.78 14.46
CA VAL A 122 -6.85 -9.27 15.30
C VAL A 122 -6.92 -7.77 15.59
N GLY A 123 -7.65 -6.99 14.79
CA GLY A 123 -7.60 -5.52 14.80
C GLY A 123 -7.84 -4.92 16.18
N VAL A 124 -9.01 -5.13 16.78
CA VAL A 124 -9.32 -4.51 18.08
C VAL A 124 -8.56 -5.11 19.25
N SER A 125 -8.09 -6.35 19.18
CA SER A 125 -7.20 -6.91 20.19
C SER A 125 -5.80 -6.29 20.11
N VAL A 126 -5.33 -5.93 18.91
CA VAL A 126 -4.12 -5.13 18.71
C VAL A 126 -4.32 -3.71 19.26
N THR A 127 -5.46 -3.07 18.99
CA THR A 127 -5.80 -1.76 19.57
C THR A 127 -5.73 -1.80 21.10
N ASN A 128 -6.31 -2.83 21.71
CA ASN A 128 -6.29 -3.03 23.16
C ASN A 128 -4.87 -3.24 23.70
N ALA A 129 -4.07 -4.10 23.05
CA ALA A 129 -2.70 -4.40 23.47
C ALA A 129 -1.79 -3.17 23.47
N LEU A 130 -2.00 -2.26 22.51
CA LEU A 130 -1.19 -1.05 22.30
C LEU A 130 -1.80 0.22 22.90
N SER A 131 -2.78 0.07 23.81
CA SER A 131 -3.40 1.16 24.54
C SER A 131 -3.10 1.08 26.03
N THR A 132 -2.82 2.22 26.66
CA THR A 132 -2.69 2.30 28.12
C THR A 132 -4.01 2.01 28.80
N ARG A 133 -5.12 2.35 28.14
CA ARG A 133 -6.49 2.08 28.56
C ARG A 133 -7.38 1.91 27.32
N LEU A 134 -8.36 1.03 27.42
CA LEU A 134 -9.42 0.89 26.44
C LEU A 134 -10.73 0.60 27.17
N ASP A 135 -11.74 1.42 26.89
CA ASP A 135 -13.08 1.29 27.45
C ASP A 135 -14.07 0.88 26.35
N VAL A 136 -14.95 -0.05 26.67
CA VAL A 136 -15.98 -0.53 25.75
C VAL A 136 -17.35 -0.37 26.42
N THR A 137 -18.28 0.26 25.71
CA THR A 137 -19.68 0.32 26.07
C THR A 137 -20.52 -0.25 24.93
N VAL A 138 -21.39 -1.19 25.25
CA VAL A 138 -22.28 -1.83 24.29
C VAL A 138 -23.72 -1.63 24.69
N TRP A 139 -24.55 -1.17 23.78
CA TRP A 139 -26.01 -1.09 23.91
C TRP A 139 -26.64 -2.19 23.06
N ARG A 140 -27.30 -3.13 23.70
CA ARG A 140 -27.92 -4.27 22.99
C ARG A 140 -29.06 -4.88 23.83
N ASP A 141 -30.15 -5.21 23.17
CA ASP A 141 -31.29 -5.93 23.76
C ASP A 141 -31.83 -5.29 25.05
N GLY A 142 -31.90 -3.95 25.07
CA GLY A 142 -32.39 -3.19 26.23
C GLY A 142 -31.44 -3.19 27.44
N LYS A 143 -30.18 -3.54 27.23
CA LYS A 143 -29.14 -3.55 28.25
C LYS A 143 -27.94 -2.71 27.82
N VAL A 144 -27.17 -2.27 28.82
CA VAL A 144 -25.88 -1.62 28.64
C VAL A 144 -24.82 -2.48 29.30
N ALA A 145 -23.80 -2.82 28.55
CA ALA A 145 -22.67 -3.61 28.99
C ALA A 145 -21.39 -2.74 28.91
N GLU A 146 -20.64 -2.69 30.01
CA GLU A 146 -19.42 -1.90 30.13
C GLU A 146 -18.28 -2.76 30.65
N LEU A 147 -17.09 -2.59 30.07
CA LEU A 147 -15.86 -3.22 30.54
C LEU A 147 -14.66 -2.33 30.15
N SER A 148 -13.56 -2.49 30.88
CA SER A 148 -12.35 -1.70 30.65
C SER A 148 -11.10 -2.56 30.70
N PHE A 149 -10.10 -2.18 29.89
CA PHE A 149 -8.82 -2.85 29.77
C PHE A 149 -7.67 -1.87 29.99
N SER A 150 -6.51 -2.41 30.37
CA SER A 150 -5.24 -1.69 30.39
C SER A 150 -4.16 -2.57 29.81
N HIS A 151 -3.46 -2.10 28.80
CA HIS A 151 -2.40 -2.85 28.12
C HIS A 151 -2.81 -4.28 27.70
N GLY A 152 -4.06 -4.43 27.27
CA GLY A 152 -4.62 -5.72 26.85
C GLY A 152 -5.26 -6.56 27.96
N ASP A 153 -5.06 -6.23 29.21
CA ASP A 153 -5.60 -6.98 30.36
C ASP A 153 -6.89 -6.34 30.89
N VAL A 154 -7.82 -7.16 31.34
CA VAL A 154 -9.10 -6.69 31.94
C VAL A 154 -8.83 -6.03 33.29
N ILE A 155 -9.16 -4.75 33.43
CA ILE A 155 -9.08 -4.00 34.69
C ILE A 155 -10.45 -3.77 35.34
N LYS A 156 -11.51 -3.67 34.52
CA LYS A 156 -12.90 -3.62 34.97
C LYS A 156 -13.64 -4.74 34.24
N PRO A 157 -14.05 -5.81 34.96
CA PRO A 157 -14.78 -6.91 34.35
C PRO A 157 -16.14 -6.42 33.83
N LEU A 158 -16.72 -7.19 32.92
CA LEU A 158 -18.00 -6.89 32.31
C LEU A 158 -19.09 -6.61 33.36
N GLN A 159 -19.67 -5.43 33.29
CA GLN A 159 -20.84 -5.04 34.07
C GLN A 159 -22.02 -4.83 33.13
N VAL A 160 -23.15 -5.44 33.45
CA VAL A 160 -24.38 -5.34 32.64
C VAL A 160 -25.49 -4.75 33.50
N ARG A 161 -26.13 -3.70 32.98
CA ARG A 161 -27.31 -3.08 33.59
C ARG A 161 -28.46 -2.95 32.58
N ALA A 162 -29.67 -2.77 33.06
CA ALA A 162 -30.78 -2.42 32.20
C ALA A 162 -30.57 -1.00 31.59
N ALA A 163 -30.95 -0.84 30.33
CA ALA A 163 -30.90 0.45 29.67
C ALA A 163 -32.01 1.39 30.22
N THR A 164 -31.70 2.65 30.33
CA THR A 164 -32.60 3.74 30.70
C THR A 164 -33.07 4.49 29.44
N LYS A 165 -34.00 5.45 29.60
CA LYS A 165 -34.44 6.31 28.48
C LYS A 165 -33.33 7.20 27.93
N ALA A 166 -32.27 7.46 28.71
CA ALA A 166 -31.11 8.26 28.29
C ALA A 166 -30.07 7.44 27.50
N ASP A 167 -30.16 6.12 27.59
CA ASP A 167 -29.23 5.24 26.86
C ASP A 167 -29.67 5.06 25.39
N LYS A 168 -28.73 4.75 24.53
CA LYS A 168 -29.00 4.37 23.14
C LYS A 168 -29.78 3.05 23.05
N LYS A 169 -30.49 2.84 21.95
CA LYS A 169 -31.18 1.56 21.69
C LYS A 169 -30.22 0.43 21.39
N SER A 170 -29.21 0.71 20.55
CA SER A 170 -28.20 -0.25 20.13
C SER A 170 -26.93 0.47 19.71
N GLY A 171 -25.82 -0.27 19.62
CA GLY A 171 -24.54 0.24 19.14
C GLY A 171 -23.37 -0.19 20.00
N THR A 172 -22.20 0.22 19.60
CA THR A 172 -20.96 0.02 20.34
C THR A 172 -20.17 1.33 20.38
N ARG A 173 -19.57 1.63 21.53
CA ARG A 173 -18.55 2.67 21.68
C ARG A 173 -17.28 2.05 22.21
N VAL A 174 -16.17 2.32 21.54
CA VAL A 174 -14.83 1.97 21.99
C VAL A 174 -14.04 3.25 22.16
N THR A 175 -13.48 3.47 23.34
CA THR A 175 -12.59 4.60 23.63
C THR A 175 -11.21 4.07 23.93
N ALA A 176 -10.21 4.51 23.17
CA ALA A 176 -8.83 4.04 23.27
C ALA A 176 -7.88 5.20 23.64
N TRP A 177 -6.99 4.95 24.57
CA TRP A 177 -5.84 5.78 24.93
C TRP A 177 -4.59 5.08 24.39
N ALA A 178 -4.15 5.42 23.19
CA ALA A 178 -2.96 4.84 22.58
C ALA A 178 -1.74 5.02 23.51
N ASP A 179 -0.93 3.96 23.66
CA ASP A 179 0.27 4.02 24.49
C ASP A 179 1.43 4.63 23.68
N PRO A 180 1.92 5.84 24.04
CA PRO A 180 2.96 6.54 23.26
C PRO A 180 4.24 5.74 23.04
N LYS A 181 4.54 4.78 23.90
CA LYS A 181 5.78 3.98 23.79
C LYS A 181 5.84 3.10 22.54
N TYR A 182 4.71 2.85 21.87
CA TYR A 182 4.65 2.01 20.68
C TYR A 182 4.64 2.80 19.36
N PHE A 183 4.60 4.14 19.43
CA PHE A 183 4.44 5.00 18.26
C PHE A 183 5.51 6.08 18.21
N ASP A 184 6.06 6.34 17.03
CA ASP A 184 7.03 7.40 16.80
C ASP A 184 6.44 8.79 17.11
N SER A 185 5.17 8.99 16.80
CA SER A 185 4.38 10.17 17.17
C SER A 185 3.13 9.74 17.96
N PRO A 186 2.86 10.32 19.15
CA PRO A 186 1.63 10.05 19.87
C PRO A 186 0.40 10.73 19.27
N ASN A 187 0.59 11.64 18.32
CA ASN A 187 -0.47 12.44 17.73
C ASN A 187 -1.10 11.74 16.54
N LEU A 188 -2.42 11.83 16.43
CA LEU A 188 -3.15 11.40 15.25
C LEU A 188 -2.99 12.43 14.13
N PRO A 189 -2.62 12.02 12.91
CA PRO A 189 -2.59 12.89 11.74
C PRO A 189 -4.03 13.21 11.32
N LEU A 190 -4.50 14.42 11.65
CA LEU A 190 -5.89 14.82 11.44
C LEU A 190 -6.33 14.74 9.98
N GLY A 191 -5.46 15.14 9.04
CA GLY A 191 -5.76 15.08 7.62
C GLY A 191 -5.96 13.64 7.09
N GLU A 192 -5.15 12.68 7.58
CA GLU A 192 -5.33 11.26 7.23
C GLU A 192 -6.62 10.69 7.84
N LEU A 193 -6.91 11.02 9.11
CA LEU A 193 -8.16 10.62 9.75
C LEU A 193 -9.38 11.16 8.99
N GLN A 194 -9.37 12.44 8.61
CA GLN A 194 -10.45 13.04 7.82
C GLN A 194 -10.63 12.34 6.48
N ARG A 195 -9.54 12.04 5.74
CA ARG A 195 -9.61 11.27 4.49
C ARG A 195 -10.19 9.88 4.71
N LEU A 196 -9.74 9.18 5.75
CA LEU A 196 -10.26 7.87 6.12
C LEU A 196 -11.77 7.91 6.39
N LEU A 197 -12.22 8.83 7.24
CA LEU A 197 -13.64 8.96 7.60
C LEU A 197 -14.51 9.34 6.40
N ARG A 198 -14.01 10.25 5.57
CA ARG A 198 -14.66 10.64 4.34
C ARG A 198 -14.80 9.46 3.37
N SER A 199 -13.76 8.65 3.20
CA SER A 199 -13.84 7.44 2.37
C SER A 199 -14.88 6.44 2.88
N LYS A 200 -15.05 6.29 4.20
CA LYS A 200 -16.11 5.44 4.77
C LYS A 200 -17.51 5.96 4.41
N ALA A 201 -17.73 7.28 4.49
CA ALA A 201 -19.00 7.87 4.09
C ALA A 201 -19.31 7.66 2.60
N VAL A 202 -18.29 7.75 1.74
CA VAL A 202 -18.40 7.53 0.29
C VAL A 202 -18.77 6.07 -0.04
N LEU A 203 -18.12 5.12 0.66
CA LEU A 203 -18.31 3.68 0.42
C LEU A 203 -19.58 3.11 1.06
N LEU A 204 -20.23 3.88 1.92
CA LEU A 204 -21.44 3.53 2.64
C LEU A 204 -22.55 4.56 2.36
N PRO A 205 -23.15 4.56 1.15
CA PRO A 205 -24.16 5.56 0.78
C PRO A 205 -25.28 5.66 1.81
N GLY A 206 -25.62 6.91 2.20
CA GLY A 206 -26.65 7.18 3.19
C GLY A 206 -26.21 7.04 4.66
N VAL A 207 -24.99 6.56 4.94
CA VAL A 207 -24.40 6.53 6.29
C VAL A 207 -23.75 7.88 6.60
N GLU A 208 -24.05 8.45 7.75
CA GLU A 208 -23.41 9.68 8.23
C GLU A 208 -22.17 9.33 9.04
N VAL A 209 -21.02 9.89 8.65
CA VAL A 209 -19.76 9.77 9.38
C VAL A 209 -19.40 11.12 9.96
N VAL A 210 -19.22 11.18 11.28
CA VAL A 210 -19.02 12.42 12.04
C VAL A 210 -17.66 12.39 12.73
N LEU A 211 -16.93 13.49 12.62
CA LEU A 211 -15.72 13.76 13.39
C LEU A 211 -15.97 14.93 14.35
N ILE A 212 -15.70 14.73 15.62
CA ILE A 212 -15.79 15.75 16.67
C ILE A 212 -14.39 15.93 17.26
N ASN A 213 -13.90 17.15 17.30
CA ASN A 213 -12.67 17.50 17.99
C ASN A 213 -13.02 18.35 19.24
N GLU A 214 -12.95 17.75 20.42
CA GLU A 214 -13.30 18.45 21.68
C GLU A 214 -12.35 19.59 22.02
N LYS A 215 -11.09 19.54 21.55
CA LYS A 215 -10.12 20.62 21.83
C LYS A 215 -10.43 21.89 21.06
N THR A 216 -10.89 21.77 19.82
CA THR A 216 -11.21 22.92 18.96
C THR A 216 -12.70 23.25 18.95
N GLY A 217 -13.55 22.34 19.42
CA GLY A 217 -15.01 22.43 19.32
C GLY A 217 -15.53 22.19 17.90
N GLU A 218 -14.67 21.80 16.96
CA GLU A 218 -15.05 21.54 15.58
C GLU A 218 -15.83 20.25 15.45
N ARG A 219 -16.87 20.30 14.62
CA ARG A 219 -17.64 19.14 14.18
C ARG A 219 -17.69 19.14 12.67
N GLN A 220 -17.25 18.04 12.06
CA GLN A 220 -17.36 17.78 10.63
C GLN A 220 -18.23 16.56 10.41
N SER A 221 -19.03 16.55 9.35
CA SER A 221 -19.80 15.36 8.96
C SER A 221 -19.76 15.17 7.45
N TRP A 222 -19.75 13.91 7.03
CA TRP A 222 -19.81 13.50 5.64
C TRP A 222 -20.94 12.51 5.45
N LYS A 223 -21.73 12.74 4.41
CA LYS A 223 -22.81 11.86 4.00
C LYS A 223 -22.97 11.98 2.49
N TYR A 224 -22.80 10.90 1.79
CA TYR A 224 -22.93 10.84 0.33
C TYR A 224 -24.12 9.96 -0.02
N GLU A 225 -25.16 10.55 -0.59
CA GLU A 225 -26.30 9.79 -1.10
C GLU A 225 -25.94 9.13 -2.44
N ASP A 226 -25.15 9.83 -3.28
CA ASP A 226 -24.68 9.36 -4.59
C ASP A 226 -23.35 8.58 -4.51
N GLY A 227 -22.85 8.29 -3.33
CA GLY A 227 -21.67 7.47 -3.10
C GLY A 227 -20.43 7.93 -3.89
N LEU A 228 -19.89 7.04 -4.72
CA LEU A 228 -18.66 7.26 -5.49
C LEU A 228 -18.75 8.44 -6.45
N ARG A 229 -19.94 8.72 -7.02
CA ARG A 229 -20.15 9.80 -7.98
C ARG A 229 -19.91 11.18 -7.37
N GLY A 230 -20.59 11.48 -6.26
CA GLY A 230 -20.45 12.75 -5.56
C GLY A 230 -19.01 13.01 -5.13
N TYR A 231 -18.34 11.97 -4.67
CA TYR A 231 -16.94 12.05 -4.25
C TYR A 231 -15.99 12.35 -5.40
N LEU A 232 -16.11 11.65 -6.53
CA LEU A 232 -15.26 11.89 -7.69
C LEU A 232 -15.44 13.32 -8.21
N MET A 233 -16.69 13.78 -8.33
CA MET A 233 -17.00 15.14 -8.81
C MET A 233 -16.43 16.22 -7.89
N GLU A 234 -16.45 16.00 -6.59
CA GLU A 234 -15.86 16.90 -5.62
C GLU A 234 -14.33 16.96 -5.76
N GLY A 235 -13.66 15.79 -5.94
CA GLY A 235 -12.21 15.70 -6.17
C GLY A 235 -11.77 16.31 -7.52
N MET A 236 -12.69 16.42 -8.48
CA MET A 236 -12.46 17.01 -9.79
C MET A 236 -12.99 18.45 -9.90
N ALA A 237 -13.30 19.11 -8.78
CA ALA A 237 -13.85 20.45 -8.79
C ALA A 237 -12.99 21.42 -9.62
N GLY A 238 -13.59 22.06 -10.62
CA GLY A 238 -12.91 22.95 -11.57
C GLY A 238 -12.36 22.29 -12.83
N SER A 239 -12.55 20.97 -13.02
CA SER A 239 -12.20 20.26 -14.25
C SER A 239 -13.43 20.05 -15.12
N ASP A 240 -13.31 20.35 -16.42
CA ASP A 240 -14.35 20.05 -17.39
C ASP A 240 -14.30 18.57 -17.79
N LEU A 241 -15.46 17.92 -17.75
CA LEU A 241 -15.60 16.56 -18.21
C LEU A 241 -15.59 16.50 -19.74
N LEU A 242 -14.73 15.69 -20.33
CA LEU A 242 -14.70 15.44 -21.77
C LEU A 242 -16.01 14.80 -22.27
N ILE A 243 -16.50 13.84 -21.50
CA ILE A 243 -17.73 13.07 -21.73
C ILE A 243 -18.44 12.89 -20.38
N PRO A 244 -19.74 12.56 -20.38
CA PRO A 244 -20.43 12.20 -19.13
C PRO A 244 -19.73 11.08 -18.36
N LEU A 245 -19.92 11.03 -17.07
CA LEU A 245 -19.33 9.99 -16.22
C LEU A 245 -19.74 8.60 -16.72
N PHE A 246 -18.74 7.71 -16.78
CA PHE A 246 -19.00 6.28 -16.92
C PHE A 246 -19.07 5.67 -15.52
N GLU A 247 -20.25 5.30 -15.11
CA GLU A 247 -20.51 4.74 -13.79
C GLU A 247 -21.23 3.40 -13.90
N GLY A 248 -20.98 2.53 -12.97
CA GLY A 248 -21.62 1.23 -12.93
C GLY A 248 -21.35 0.48 -11.64
N GLU A 249 -22.22 -0.47 -11.40
CA GLU A 249 -22.15 -1.40 -10.30
C GLU A 249 -22.58 -2.77 -10.80
N ARG A 250 -21.74 -3.78 -10.60
CA ARG A 250 -22.00 -5.16 -11.02
C ARG A 250 -21.40 -6.12 -9.99
N TYR A 251 -22.20 -7.08 -9.60
CA TYR A 251 -21.83 -8.17 -8.69
C TYR A 251 -22.27 -9.50 -9.28
N ALA A 252 -21.51 -10.56 -9.00
CA ALA A 252 -21.86 -11.92 -9.39
C ALA A 252 -23.15 -12.35 -8.68
N GLU A 253 -24.09 -12.90 -9.43
CA GLU A 253 -25.33 -13.46 -8.91
C GLU A 253 -25.14 -14.95 -8.61
N SER A 254 -25.95 -15.50 -7.71
CA SER A 254 -25.99 -16.94 -7.45
C SER A 254 -26.41 -17.66 -8.74
N SER A 255 -25.41 -18.17 -9.49
CA SER A 255 -25.71 -18.76 -10.80
C SER A 255 -26.03 -20.25 -10.71
N ARG A 256 -27.02 -20.64 -11.51
CA ARG A 256 -27.35 -22.05 -11.77
C ARG A 256 -26.51 -22.65 -12.90
N SER A 257 -25.57 -21.93 -13.48
CA SER A 257 -24.72 -22.37 -14.59
C SER A 257 -23.30 -22.62 -14.15
N ASN A 258 -22.74 -23.76 -14.53
CA ASN A 258 -21.41 -24.28 -14.18
C ASN A 258 -20.19 -23.49 -14.72
N GLU A 259 -20.37 -22.25 -15.19
CA GLU A 259 -19.29 -21.48 -15.85
C GLU A 259 -18.82 -20.25 -15.06
N GLU A 260 -19.40 -19.90 -13.91
CA GLU A 260 -18.98 -18.72 -13.18
C GLU A 260 -17.89 -19.01 -12.14
N THR A 261 -16.83 -18.24 -12.26
CA THR A 261 -15.60 -18.34 -11.46
C THR A 261 -15.64 -17.49 -10.17
N PHE A 262 -16.69 -16.68 -9.96
CA PHE A 262 -16.78 -15.73 -8.84
C PHE A 262 -17.89 -16.13 -7.88
N ALA A 263 -17.67 -15.85 -6.58
CA ALA A 263 -18.67 -16.09 -5.56
C ALA A 263 -19.81 -15.06 -5.64
N GLU A 264 -20.99 -15.44 -5.18
CA GLU A 264 -22.15 -14.54 -5.09
C GLU A 264 -21.80 -13.25 -4.33
N GLY A 265 -22.11 -12.10 -4.93
CA GLY A 265 -21.84 -10.79 -4.39
C GLY A 265 -20.42 -10.25 -4.61
N GLU A 266 -19.48 -11.05 -5.16
CA GLU A 266 -18.21 -10.52 -5.64
C GLU A 266 -18.40 -9.63 -6.86
N GLY A 267 -17.68 -8.53 -6.94
CA GLY A 267 -17.79 -7.59 -8.06
C GLY A 267 -17.19 -6.24 -7.77
N ALA A 268 -17.69 -5.22 -8.46
CA ALA A 268 -17.22 -3.87 -8.27
C ALA A 268 -18.28 -2.81 -8.60
N ALA A 269 -18.13 -1.67 -7.94
CA ALA A 269 -18.73 -0.39 -8.31
C ALA A 269 -17.63 0.57 -8.75
N TRP A 270 -17.89 1.35 -9.78
CA TRP A 270 -16.93 2.30 -10.33
C TRP A 270 -17.61 3.58 -10.81
N VAL A 271 -16.86 4.66 -10.72
CA VAL A 271 -17.14 5.92 -11.42
C VAL A 271 -15.87 6.36 -12.08
N VAL A 272 -15.93 6.62 -13.37
CA VAL A 272 -14.79 6.99 -14.21
C VAL A 272 -15.10 8.27 -14.97
N ALA A 273 -14.13 9.18 -15.01
CA ALA A 273 -14.19 10.43 -15.74
C ALA A 273 -12.95 10.61 -16.61
N TRP A 274 -13.11 11.30 -17.73
CA TRP A 274 -12.02 11.78 -18.57
C TRP A 274 -12.08 13.29 -18.65
N SER A 275 -10.92 13.94 -18.48
CA SER A 275 -10.76 15.38 -18.60
C SER A 275 -9.53 15.70 -19.44
N GLU A 276 -9.58 16.74 -20.30
CA GLU A 276 -8.39 17.13 -21.08
C GLU A 276 -7.33 17.76 -20.17
N GLU A 277 -7.75 18.53 -19.18
CA GLU A 277 -6.89 19.26 -18.24
C GLU A 277 -7.40 19.12 -16.79
N GLY A 278 -6.64 19.64 -15.83
CA GLY A 278 -6.99 19.65 -14.42
C GLY A 278 -6.44 18.48 -13.62
N PRO A 279 -6.69 18.49 -12.30
CA PRO A 279 -6.22 17.45 -11.38
C PRO A 279 -6.89 16.11 -11.67
N LEU A 280 -6.18 15.02 -11.35
CA LEU A 280 -6.67 13.65 -11.48
C LEU A 280 -6.92 13.06 -10.10
N THR A 281 -8.11 12.52 -9.91
CA THR A 281 -8.47 11.76 -8.70
C THR A 281 -8.45 10.27 -9.04
N ARG A 282 -7.64 9.49 -8.34
CA ARG A 282 -7.51 8.04 -8.54
C ARG A 282 -7.50 7.36 -7.20
N GLU A 283 -8.61 6.74 -6.86
CA GLU A 283 -8.76 6.06 -5.58
C GLU A 283 -9.41 4.70 -5.77
N SER A 284 -8.94 3.74 -5.01
CA SER A 284 -9.47 2.38 -5.03
C SER A 284 -9.61 1.80 -3.64
N TYR A 285 -10.59 0.90 -3.52
CA TYR A 285 -11.00 0.28 -2.27
C TYR A 285 -11.32 -1.19 -2.49
N VAL A 286 -11.06 -2.00 -1.49
CA VAL A 286 -11.46 -3.42 -1.44
C VAL A 286 -12.13 -3.71 -0.10
N ASN A 287 -13.40 -4.14 -0.11
CA ASN A 287 -14.14 -4.44 1.12
C ASN A 287 -14.06 -3.29 2.15
N LEU A 288 -14.31 -2.06 1.73
CA LEU A 288 -14.21 -0.80 2.48
C LEU A 288 -12.78 -0.40 2.91
N ILE A 289 -11.74 -1.14 2.52
CA ILE A 289 -10.34 -0.86 2.86
C ILE A 289 -9.73 -0.01 1.75
N PRO A 290 -9.15 1.16 2.05
CA PRO A 290 -8.39 1.94 1.08
C PRO A 290 -7.16 1.18 0.58
N THR A 291 -6.91 1.22 -0.72
CA THR A 291 -5.74 0.61 -1.34
C THR A 291 -4.88 1.68 -2.04
N PRO A 292 -4.17 2.54 -1.28
CA PRO A 292 -3.43 3.67 -1.84
C PRO A 292 -2.29 3.24 -2.78
N ALA A 293 -1.78 2.04 -2.63
CA ALA A 293 -0.80 1.44 -3.55
C ALA A 293 -1.47 0.64 -4.69
N GLY A 294 -2.80 0.77 -4.87
CA GLY A 294 -3.58 0.11 -5.91
C GLY A 294 -3.62 -1.41 -5.78
N GLY A 295 -3.51 -2.10 -6.90
CA GLY A 295 -3.48 -3.56 -6.92
C GLY A 295 -4.17 -4.18 -8.12
N THR A 296 -4.45 -5.47 -8.00
CA THR A 296 -5.02 -6.28 -9.08
C THR A 296 -6.41 -5.85 -9.51
N HIS A 297 -7.23 -5.29 -8.62
CA HIS A 297 -8.55 -4.72 -8.95
C HIS A 297 -8.43 -3.47 -9.85
N GLU A 298 -7.46 -2.59 -9.59
CA GLU A 298 -7.18 -1.45 -10.50
C GLU A 298 -6.64 -1.91 -11.85
N ALA A 299 -5.76 -2.93 -11.85
CA ALA A 299 -5.28 -3.54 -13.08
C ALA A 299 -6.44 -4.09 -13.91
N GLY A 300 -7.45 -4.69 -13.24
CA GLY A 300 -8.68 -5.15 -13.88
C GLY A 300 -9.51 -4.02 -14.49
N LEU A 301 -9.69 -2.91 -13.77
CA LEU A 301 -10.36 -1.73 -14.32
C LEU A 301 -9.60 -1.19 -15.53
N ARG A 302 -8.28 -1.06 -15.41
CA ARG A 302 -7.40 -0.57 -16.47
C ARG A 302 -7.50 -1.43 -17.73
N ASP A 303 -7.43 -2.74 -17.58
CA ASP A 303 -7.60 -3.67 -18.69
C ASP A 303 -9.00 -3.56 -19.31
N GLY A 304 -10.05 -3.60 -18.50
CA GLY A 304 -11.42 -3.52 -18.98
C GLY A 304 -11.70 -2.24 -19.78
N LEU A 305 -11.27 -1.09 -19.25
CA LEU A 305 -11.44 0.19 -19.95
C LEU A 305 -10.61 0.25 -21.25
N PHE A 306 -9.38 -0.25 -21.22
CA PHE A 306 -8.52 -0.28 -22.41
C PHE A 306 -9.12 -1.15 -23.51
N GLN A 307 -9.54 -2.38 -23.19
CA GLN A 307 -10.10 -3.29 -24.17
C GLN A 307 -11.41 -2.74 -24.78
N ALA A 308 -12.26 -2.11 -23.97
CA ALA A 308 -13.51 -1.51 -24.44
C ALA A 308 -13.25 -0.34 -25.40
N VAL A 309 -12.34 0.58 -25.05
CA VAL A 309 -12.00 1.71 -25.91
C VAL A 309 -11.33 1.24 -27.20
N LYS A 310 -10.43 0.27 -27.11
CA LYS A 310 -9.76 -0.33 -28.27
C LYS A 310 -10.77 -0.96 -29.20
N SER A 311 -11.70 -1.77 -28.69
CA SER A 311 -12.79 -2.40 -29.44
C SER A 311 -13.65 -1.36 -30.16
N PHE A 312 -14.02 -0.28 -29.48
CA PHE A 312 -14.79 0.83 -30.07
C PHE A 312 -14.02 1.54 -31.20
N VAL A 313 -12.74 1.85 -31.00
CA VAL A 313 -11.89 2.48 -32.01
C VAL A 313 -11.73 1.62 -33.24
N GLU A 314 -11.55 0.30 -33.08
CA GLU A 314 -11.47 -0.67 -34.17
C GLU A 314 -12.80 -0.79 -34.91
N LEU A 315 -13.91 -0.93 -34.20
CA LEU A 315 -15.26 -1.05 -34.77
C LEU A 315 -15.64 0.15 -35.65
N HIS A 316 -15.30 1.35 -35.20
CA HIS A 316 -15.63 2.60 -35.91
C HIS A 316 -14.52 3.06 -36.85
N ASN A 317 -13.46 2.26 -37.09
CA ASN A 317 -12.32 2.56 -37.96
C ASN A 317 -11.67 3.93 -37.67
N LEU A 318 -11.53 4.28 -36.39
CA LEU A 318 -10.99 5.57 -35.96
C LEU A 318 -9.46 5.57 -35.81
N GLN A 319 -8.81 4.41 -35.83
CA GLN A 319 -7.39 4.28 -35.57
C GLN A 319 -6.55 4.81 -36.74
N PRO A 320 -5.68 5.84 -36.52
CA PRO A 320 -4.78 6.32 -37.57
C PRO A 320 -3.72 5.28 -37.92
N LYS A 321 -3.28 5.26 -39.19
CA LYS A 321 -2.22 4.39 -39.65
C LYS A 321 -0.93 4.62 -38.86
N GLY A 322 -0.32 3.55 -38.36
CA GLY A 322 0.94 3.58 -37.63
C GLY A 322 0.83 3.99 -36.15
N VAL A 323 -0.36 4.24 -35.63
CA VAL A 323 -0.58 4.52 -34.20
C VAL A 323 -1.08 3.27 -33.51
N LYS A 324 -0.33 2.78 -32.52
CA LYS A 324 -0.74 1.68 -31.65
C LYS A 324 -1.23 2.25 -30.31
N LEU A 325 -2.46 1.94 -29.94
CA LEU A 325 -3.03 2.31 -28.66
C LEU A 325 -2.50 1.40 -27.55
N LEU A 326 -2.18 1.97 -26.40
CA LEU A 326 -1.77 1.28 -25.19
C LEU A 326 -2.71 1.65 -24.03
N ALA A 327 -2.71 0.83 -22.99
CA ALA A 327 -3.56 1.07 -21.82
C ALA A 327 -3.27 2.43 -21.15
N GLU A 328 -2.02 2.87 -21.15
CA GLU A 328 -1.62 4.17 -20.62
C GLU A 328 -2.23 5.36 -21.40
N ASP A 329 -2.47 5.23 -22.69
CA ASP A 329 -3.08 6.30 -23.49
C ASP A 329 -4.54 6.55 -23.05
N VAL A 330 -5.26 5.48 -22.69
CA VAL A 330 -6.60 5.56 -22.11
C VAL A 330 -6.56 6.15 -20.70
N PHE A 331 -5.54 5.74 -19.91
CA PHE A 331 -5.42 6.12 -18.50
C PHE A 331 -4.72 7.47 -18.26
N ALA A 332 -4.07 8.06 -19.25
CA ALA A 332 -3.34 9.33 -19.10
C ALA A 332 -4.20 10.42 -18.44
N ARG A 333 -5.46 10.51 -18.85
CA ARG A 333 -6.39 11.55 -18.42
C ARG A 333 -7.65 11.00 -17.73
N VAL A 334 -7.52 9.84 -17.06
CA VAL A 334 -8.60 9.19 -16.30
C VAL A 334 -8.54 9.60 -14.84
N SER A 335 -9.68 10.03 -14.31
CA SER A 335 -9.99 10.05 -12.89
C SER A 335 -10.98 8.92 -12.59
N PHE A 336 -10.82 8.24 -11.47
CA PHE A 336 -11.75 7.17 -11.07
C PHE A 336 -11.82 7.00 -9.56
N VAL A 337 -12.94 6.46 -9.12
CA VAL A 337 -13.12 5.83 -7.80
C VAL A 337 -13.64 4.43 -8.05
N LEU A 338 -12.92 3.44 -7.53
CA LEU A 338 -13.22 2.01 -7.67
C LEU A 338 -13.43 1.38 -6.30
N SER A 339 -14.54 0.67 -6.12
CA SER A 339 -14.81 -0.14 -4.93
C SER A 339 -15.06 -1.59 -5.34
N ALA A 340 -14.14 -2.48 -5.01
CA ALA A 340 -14.27 -3.92 -5.29
C ALA A 340 -14.74 -4.68 -4.05
N LYS A 341 -15.61 -5.68 -4.25
CA LYS A 341 -15.99 -6.67 -3.25
C LYS A 341 -15.35 -8.00 -3.63
N VAL A 342 -14.46 -8.50 -2.79
CA VAL A 342 -13.73 -9.75 -2.98
C VAL A 342 -13.93 -10.61 -1.75
N LEU A 343 -14.31 -11.87 -1.93
CA LEU A 343 -14.69 -12.76 -0.83
C LEU A 343 -13.50 -13.08 0.09
N ASP A 344 -12.33 -13.36 -0.48
CA ASP A 344 -11.10 -13.67 0.25
C ASP A 344 -9.92 -12.85 -0.31
N PRO A 345 -9.88 -11.52 -0.04
CA PRO A 345 -8.86 -10.67 -0.60
C PRO A 345 -7.50 -10.95 0.02
N GLN A 346 -6.50 -11.15 -0.84
CA GLN A 346 -5.11 -11.29 -0.45
C GLN A 346 -4.41 -9.95 -0.63
N PHE A 347 -3.97 -9.36 0.48
CA PHE A 347 -3.25 -8.09 0.46
C PHE A 347 -1.75 -8.28 0.61
N GLN A 348 -1.00 -7.28 0.18
CA GLN A 348 0.41 -7.17 0.47
C GLN A 348 0.57 -6.64 1.91
N GLY A 349 0.96 -7.53 2.85
CA GLY A 349 1.16 -7.20 4.26
C GLY A 349 -0.12 -6.94 5.06
N GLN A 350 0.04 -6.76 6.38
CA GLN A 350 -1.07 -6.57 7.32
C GLN A 350 -1.77 -5.19 7.15
N ILE A 351 -1.06 -4.18 6.66
CA ILE A 351 -1.56 -2.82 6.48
C ILE A 351 -2.55 -2.70 5.31
N LYS A 352 -2.62 -3.74 4.45
CA LYS A 352 -3.62 -3.90 3.37
C LYS A 352 -3.59 -2.81 2.28
N GLU A 353 -2.44 -2.16 2.04
CA GLU A 353 -2.32 -1.05 1.09
C GLU A 353 -2.49 -1.45 -0.38
N ARG A 354 -2.23 -2.71 -0.72
CA ARG A 354 -2.26 -3.21 -2.10
C ARG A 354 -2.94 -4.57 -2.18
N LEU A 355 -3.87 -4.72 -3.10
CA LEU A 355 -4.48 -6.01 -3.39
C LEU A 355 -3.60 -6.86 -4.32
N ASN A 356 -3.38 -8.13 -3.96
CA ASN A 356 -2.60 -9.09 -4.75
C ASN A 356 -3.43 -10.30 -5.23
N SER A 357 -4.74 -10.35 -4.95
CA SER A 357 -5.61 -11.41 -5.44
C SER A 357 -5.64 -11.45 -6.96
N ARG A 358 -5.09 -12.50 -7.60
CA ARG A 358 -4.98 -12.59 -9.06
C ARG A 358 -6.34 -12.54 -9.76
N ASP A 359 -7.34 -13.17 -9.16
CA ASP A 359 -8.67 -13.26 -9.73
C ASP A 359 -9.40 -11.90 -9.77
N ALA A 360 -8.98 -10.93 -8.95
CA ALA A 360 -9.56 -9.60 -8.96
C ALA A 360 -9.32 -8.83 -10.27
N VAL A 361 -8.26 -9.15 -11.02
CA VAL A 361 -8.06 -8.60 -12.38
C VAL A 361 -9.21 -9.02 -13.27
N LYS A 362 -9.47 -10.33 -13.33
CA LYS A 362 -10.54 -10.91 -14.15
C LYS A 362 -11.92 -10.47 -13.64
N LEU A 363 -12.11 -10.43 -12.31
CA LEU A 363 -13.36 -10.00 -11.70
C LEU A 363 -13.75 -8.60 -12.18
N VAL A 364 -12.89 -7.60 -12.00
CA VAL A 364 -13.23 -6.22 -12.36
C VAL A 364 -13.28 -6.03 -13.87
N SER A 365 -12.34 -6.61 -14.64
CA SER A 365 -12.33 -6.44 -16.10
C SER A 365 -13.55 -7.08 -16.76
N SER A 366 -14.02 -8.23 -16.28
CA SER A 366 -15.18 -8.92 -16.84
C SER A 366 -16.51 -8.15 -16.66
N PHE A 367 -16.58 -7.28 -15.66
CA PHE A 367 -17.76 -6.41 -15.46
C PHE A 367 -17.59 -5.03 -16.11
N ALA A 368 -16.42 -4.39 -15.97
CA ALA A 368 -16.21 -3.04 -16.48
C ALA A 368 -16.12 -2.98 -18.01
N ARG A 369 -15.48 -3.98 -18.64
CA ARG A 369 -15.32 -4.02 -20.10
C ARG A 369 -16.67 -4.03 -20.85
N PRO A 370 -17.56 -5.01 -20.66
CA PRO A 370 -18.81 -5.06 -21.42
C PRO A 370 -19.73 -3.88 -21.09
N ALA A 371 -19.65 -3.35 -19.85
CA ALA A 371 -20.40 -2.18 -19.47
C ALA A 371 -19.96 -0.93 -20.26
N LEU A 372 -18.64 -0.71 -20.40
CA LEU A 372 -18.13 0.41 -21.18
C LEU A 372 -18.33 0.19 -22.69
N GLU A 373 -18.14 -1.02 -23.21
CA GLU A 373 -18.43 -1.34 -24.61
C GLU A 373 -19.89 -0.99 -24.96
N LEU A 374 -20.83 -1.39 -24.12
CA LEU A 374 -22.25 -1.06 -24.30
C LEU A 374 -22.48 0.44 -24.22
N TRP A 375 -21.93 1.11 -23.21
CA TRP A 375 -22.06 2.55 -23.01
C TRP A 375 -21.55 3.36 -24.20
N LEU A 376 -20.35 3.04 -24.72
CA LEU A 376 -19.75 3.70 -25.87
C LEU A 376 -20.59 3.53 -27.15
N ASN A 377 -21.16 2.32 -27.37
CA ASN A 377 -21.99 2.05 -28.52
C ASN A 377 -23.39 2.69 -28.42
N GLN A 378 -23.91 2.89 -27.22
CA GLN A 378 -25.13 3.68 -26.99
C GLN A 378 -24.91 5.19 -27.15
N HIS A 379 -23.67 5.68 -26.89
CA HIS A 379 -23.32 7.10 -26.91
C HIS A 379 -22.17 7.36 -27.90
N VAL A 380 -22.38 7.02 -29.16
CA VAL A 380 -21.32 7.01 -30.21
C VAL A 380 -20.55 8.33 -30.29
N GLU A 381 -21.21 9.48 -30.16
CA GLU A 381 -20.54 10.78 -30.22
C GLU A 381 -19.61 11.01 -29.01
N HIS A 382 -19.98 10.53 -27.82
CA HIS A 382 -19.08 10.55 -26.66
C HIS A 382 -17.93 9.56 -26.83
N GLY A 383 -18.20 8.39 -27.40
CA GLY A 383 -17.17 7.41 -27.74
C GLY A 383 -16.14 7.95 -28.72
N LYS A 384 -16.56 8.70 -29.74
CA LYS A 384 -15.64 9.38 -30.67
C LYS A 384 -14.77 10.44 -29.98
N LYS A 385 -15.36 11.29 -29.11
CA LYS A 385 -14.59 12.26 -28.32
C LYS A 385 -13.53 11.58 -27.44
N LEU A 386 -13.90 10.49 -26.80
CA LEU A 386 -12.95 9.69 -26.00
C LEU A 386 -11.85 9.08 -26.88
N ALA A 387 -12.22 8.50 -28.03
CA ALA A 387 -11.26 7.96 -28.99
C ALA A 387 -10.27 9.03 -29.47
N ASP A 388 -10.75 10.25 -29.77
CA ASP A 388 -9.89 11.38 -30.18
C ASP A 388 -8.89 11.75 -29.08
N LEU A 389 -9.32 11.83 -27.80
CA LEU A 389 -8.41 12.06 -26.68
C LEU A 389 -7.35 10.98 -26.60
N VAL A 390 -7.75 9.70 -26.62
CA VAL A 390 -6.83 8.55 -26.50
C VAL A 390 -5.85 8.51 -27.68
N ILE A 391 -6.32 8.79 -28.90
CA ILE A 391 -5.45 8.88 -30.08
C ILE A 391 -4.46 10.03 -29.97
N LYS A 392 -4.90 11.21 -29.47
CA LYS A 392 -4.01 12.35 -29.19
C LYS A 392 -2.91 11.96 -28.18
N GLN A 393 -3.26 11.23 -27.10
CA GLN A 393 -2.29 10.74 -26.11
C GLN A 393 -1.28 9.76 -26.75
N ALA A 394 -1.77 8.78 -27.54
CA ALA A 394 -0.91 7.83 -28.25
C ALA A 394 0.03 8.54 -29.25
N GLN A 395 -0.47 9.55 -29.98
CA GLN A 395 0.35 10.35 -30.88
C GLN A 395 1.37 11.20 -30.12
N ALA A 396 0.98 11.81 -29.00
CA ALA A 396 1.89 12.58 -28.14
C ALA A 396 3.03 11.69 -27.61
N ARG A 397 2.69 10.49 -27.10
CA ARG A 397 3.67 9.48 -26.69
C ARG A 397 4.60 9.08 -27.83
N THR A 398 4.07 8.81 -29.03
CA THR A 398 4.85 8.44 -30.21
C THR A 398 5.76 9.57 -30.67
N ARG A 399 5.26 10.85 -30.66
CA ARG A 399 6.08 12.02 -31.00
C ARG A 399 7.18 12.29 -29.98
N ALA A 400 6.91 12.08 -28.69
CA ALA A 400 7.92 12.16 -27.64
C ALA A 400 9.04 11.14 -27.89
N GLY A 401 8.68 9.88 -28.22
CA GLY A 401 9.62 8.85 -28.63
C GLY A 401 10.46 9.23 -29.87
N GLN A 402 9.80 9.75 -30.94
CA GLN A 402 10.50 10.18 -32.17
C GLN A 402 11.39 11.42 -31.95
N LYS A 403 11.04 12.35 -31.05
CA LYS A 403 11.92 13.46 -30.68
C LYS A 403 13.21 12.97 -30.02
N VAL A 404 13.12 11.90 -29.21
CA VAL A 404 14.29 11.26 -28.61
C VAL A 404 15.16 10.59 -29.68
N GLU A 405 14.58 9.91 -30.67
CA GLU A 405 15.33 9.34 -31.79
C GLU A 405 16.03 10.41 -32.65
N LYS A 406 15.35 11.51 -32.98
CA LYS A 406 15.95 12.60 -33.76
C LYS A 406 17.05 13.34 -33.00
N ARG A 407 17.00 13.42 -31.67
CA ARG A 407 18.09 14.00 -30.85
C ARG A 407 19.28 13.07 -30.66
N LYS A 408 19.12 11.75 -30.82
CA LYS A 408 20.26 10.78 -30.84
C LYS A 408 21.23 11.02 -32.02
N SER A 409 20.85 11.82 -33.03
CA SER A 409 21.68 12.08 -34.20
C SER A 409 22.50 13.38 -34.17
N SER A 410 22.40 14.22 -33.11
CA SER A 410 23.17 15.47 -33.06
C SER A 410 23.51 15.88 -31.63
N GLY A 411 24.65 15.36 -31.14
CA GLY A 411 25.25 15.81 -29.90
C GLY A 411 25.41 14.68 -28.87
N VAL A 412 26.48 13.92 -29.03
CA VAL A 412 26.78 12.70 -28.28
C VAL A 412 27.27 13.05 -26.89
N ALA A 413 26.40 12.96 -25.87
CA ALA A 413 26.89 12.55 -24.58
C ALA A 413 27.22 11.05 -24.71
N VAL A 414 28.49 10.69 -24.62
CA VAL A 414 28.92 9.28 -24.63
C VAL A 414 28.37 8.63 -23.38
N LEU A 415 27.45 7.67 -23.53
CA LEU A 415 26.86 6.94 -22.42
C LEU A 415 27.94 6.23 -21.61
N PRO A 416 27.81 6.12 -20.28
CA PRO A 416 28.78 5.42 -19.45
C PRO A 416 29.06 4.02 -19.97
N GLY A 417 30.32 3.64 -20.15
CA GLY A 417 30.71 2.33 -20.71
C GLY A 417 30.25 1.15 -19.85
N LYS A 418 29.93 1.38 -18.56
CA LYS A 418 29.37 0.37 -17.66
C LYS A 418 27.84 0.24 -17.74
N LEU A 419 27.13 1.20 -18.35
CA LEU A 419 25.69 1.12 -18.56
C LEU A 419 25.35 0.02 -19.58
N THR A 420 24.46 -0.88 -19.18
CA THR A 420 23.85 -1.83 -20.10
C THR A 420 22.42 -1.35 -20.36
N ASP A 421 22.25 -0.64 -21.48
CA ASP A 421 21.01 0.04 -21.83
C ASP A 421 19.91 -0.93 -22.29
N CYS A 422 18.66 -0.46 -22.30
CA CYS A 422 17.51 -1.16 -22.86
C CYS A 422 17.32 -0.81 -24.34
N GLU A 423 16.57 -1.66 -25.04
CA GLU A 423 16.32 -1.51 -26.48
C GLU A 423 15.17 -0.55 -26.79
N SER A 424 14.20 -0.44 -25.87
CA SER A 424 13.02 0.42 -26.02
C SER A 424 13.36 1.91 -25.87
N THR A 425 12.66 2.73 -26.63
CA THR A 425 12.68 4.19 -26.53
C THR A 425 11.47 4.76 -25.80
N GLU A 426 10.58 3.90 -25.30
CA GLU A 426 9.37 4.30 -24.56
C GLU A 426 9.71 4.67 -23.12
N ILE A 427 9.93 5.97 -22.86
CA ILE A 427 10.35 6.49 -21.56
C ILE A 427 9.45 6.00 -20.42
N GLY A 428 8.13 6.02 -20.60
CA GLY A 428 7.17 5.62 -19.57
C GLY A 428 7.27 4.16 -19.16
N ARG A 429 7.81 3.30 -20.02
CA ARG A 429 8.03 1.87 -19.78
C ARG A 429 9.46 1.57 -19.33
N ASN A 430 10.42 2.38 -19.77
CA ASN A 430 11.84 2.13 -19.51
C ASN A 430 12.19 2.31 -18.03
N GLU A 431 13.02 1.41 -17.53
CA GLU A 431 13.46 1.37 -16.15
C GLU A 431 14.98 1.30 -16.06
N LEU A 432 15.57 2.11 -15.22
CA LEU A 432 17.00 2.08 -14.91
C LEU A 432 17.20 1.50 -13.51
N PHE A 433 17.92 0.40 -13.39
CA PHE A 433 18.34 -0.13 -12.10
C PHE A 433 19.77 0.33 -11.79
N LEU A 434 19.90 1.09 -10.70
CA LEU A 434 21.17 1.44 -10.07
C LEU A 434 21.53 0.31 -9.12
N VAL A 435 22.50 -0.52 -9.49
CA VAL A 435 22.78 -1.79 -8.81
C VAL A 435 24.11 -1.70 -8.06
N GLU A 436 24.11 -2.10 -6.80
CA GLU A 436 25.30 -2.15 -5.97
C GLU A 436 26.27 -3.23 -6.46
N GLY A 437 27.48 -2.79 -6.83
CA GLY A 437 28.60 -3.66 -7.19
C GLY A 437 28.52 -4.33 -8.57
N ASP A 438 29.67 -4.74 -9.07
CA ASP A 438 29.79 -5.39 -10.39
C ASP A 438 29.24 -6.83 -10.39
N SER A 439 29.27 -7.54 -9.25
CA SER A 439 28.77 -8.92 -9.11
C SER A 439 27.26 -8.98 -9.26
N ALA A 440 26.52 -8.20 -8.45
CA ALA A 440 25.07 -8.09 -8.55
C ALA A 440 24.65 -7.47 -9.89
N GLY A 441 25.42 -6.47 -10.36
CA GLY A 441 25.25 -5.91 -11.71
C GLY A 441 25.35 -6.94 -12.82
N GLY A 442 26.22 -7.96 -12.70
CA GLY A 442 26.33 -9.08 -13.62
C GLY A 442 25.07 -9.95 -13.66
N SER A 443 24.57 -10.36 -12.50
CA SER A 443 23.32 -11.12 -12.38
C SER A 443 22.12 -10.34 -12.89
N ALA A 444 22.02 -9.04 -12.56
CA ALA A 444 20.97 -8.16 -13.04
C ALA A 444 20.99 -7.99 -14.58
N LYS A 445 22.17 -7.84 -15.17
CA LYS A 445 22.33 -7.78 -16.65
C LYS A 445 21.82 -9.04 -17.36
N MET A 446 22.04 -10.21 -16.75
CA MET A 446 21.57 -11.49 -17.32
C MET A 446 20.08 -11.69 -17.09
N GLY A 447 19.54 -11.25 -15.93
CA GLY A 447 18.16 -11.50 -15.54
C GLY A 447 17.16 -10.47 -16.08
N ARG A 448 17.62 -9.29 -16.53
CA ARG A 448 16.72 -8.21 -16.95
C ARG A 448 15.91 -8.50 -18.21
N ASP A 449 14.78 -7.85 -18.35
CA ASP A 449 14.15 -7.70 -19.66
C ASP A 449 14.92 -6.66 -20.49
N LYS A 450 15.57 -7.14 -21.57
CA LYS A 450 16.41 -6.31 -22.43
C LYS A 450 15.64 -5.23 -23.17
N GLU A 451 14.35 -5.45 -23.38
CA GLU A 451 13.51 -4.51 -24.11
C GLU A 451 13.39 -3.18 -23.37
N TYR A 452 13.13 -3.18 -22.07
CA TYR A 452 12.81 -1.94 -21.33
C TYR A 452 13.60 -1.75 -20.02
N GLN A 453 14.46 -2.69 -19.61
CA GLN A 453 15.26 -2.55 -18.40
C GLN A 453 16.74 -2.31 -18.70
N ALA A 454 17.28 -1.24 -18.13
CA ALA A 454 18.69 -0.89 -18.18
C ALA A 454 19.35 -1.11 -16.82
N ILE A 455 20.63 -1.47 -16.82
CA ILE A 455 21.43 -1.71 -15.60
C ILE A 455 22.65 -0.81 -15.59
N LEU A 456 22.81 -0.07 -14.49
CA LEU A 456 24.01 0.72 -14.19
C LEU A 456 24.63 0.22 -12.87
N PRO A 457 25.70 -0.60 -12.93
CA PRO A 457 26.42 -1.01 -11.73
C PRO A 457 27.16 0.18 -11.12
N LEU A 458 27.09 0.31 -9.79
CA LEU A 458 27.80 1.33 -9.02
C LEU A 458 29.05 0.71 -8.39
N ARG A 459 30.19 1.38 -8.51
CA ARG A 459 31.46 0.92 -7.97
C ARG A 459 31.73 1.57 -6.61
N GLY A 460 31.41 0.84 -5.57
CA GLY A 460 31.60 1.31 -4.18
C GLY A 460 30.55 2.33 -3.73
N LYS A 461 30.81 2.97 -2.59
CA LYS A 461 29.90 3.94 -1.99
C LYS A 461 29.88 5.23 -2.80
N VAL A 462 28.69 5.68 -3.13
CA VAL A 462 28.47 6.96 -3.81
C VAL A 462 28.86 8.12 -2.89
N LEU A 463 29.30 9.22 -3.47
CA LEU A 463 29.63 10.44 -2.72
C LEU A 463 28.44 10.91 -1.88
N ASN A 464 28.69 11.26 -0.61
CA ASN A 464 27.72 12.02 0.16
C ASN A 464 27.61 13.44 -0.42
N THR A 465 26.53 13.70 -1.11
CA THR A 465 26.32 14.96 -1.85
C THR A 465 25.62 16.04 -1.03
N TRP A 466 25.31 15.78 0.28
CA TRP A 466 24.54 16.73 1.09
C TRP A 466 25.15 18.13 1.17
N GLU A 467 26.47 18.22 1.37
CA GLU A 467 27.18 19.50 1.43
C GLU A 467 27.98 19.81 0.16
N THR A 468 27.78 19.01 -0.90
CA THR A 468 28.47 19.20 -2.16
C THR A 468 27.73 20.23 -3.01
N GLU A 469 28.45 21.25 -3.45
CA GLU A 469 27.93 22.22 -4.41
C GLU A 469 27.75 21.59 -5.79
N ARG A 470 26.75 22.05 -6.54
CA ARG A 470 26.36 21.54 -7.85
C ARG A 470 27.55 21.45 -8.84
N ASP A 471 28.40 22.46 -8.88
CA ASP A 471 29.53 22.53 -9.81
C ASP A 471 30.60 21.47 -9.52
N ARG A 472 30.64 20.94 -8.31
CA ARG A 472 31.58 19.90 -7.89
C ARG A 472 31.05 18.47 -7.97
N LEU A 473 29.76 18.31 -8.29
CA LEU A 473 29.12 16.99 -8.35
C LEU A 473 29.78 16.10 -9.41
N PHE A 474 30.05 16.65 -10.57
CA PHE A 474 30.62 15.90 -11.70
C PHE A 474 32.13 15.57 -11.55
N ALA A 475 32.79 16.03 -10.49
CA ALA A 475 34.10 15.53 -10.13
C ALA A 475 34.05 14.07 -9.63
N ASN A 476 32.87 13.59 -9.23
CA ASN A 476 32.64 12.19 -8.89
C ASN A 476 32.10 11.43 -10.10
N ASN A 477 32.84 10.43 -10.57
CA ASN A 477 32.48 9.66 -11.76
C ASN A 477 31.14 8.94 -11.63
N GLU A 478 30.77 8.42 -10.44
CA GLU A 478 29.50 7.70 -10.24
C GLU A 478 28.31 8.65 -10.38
N VAL A 479 28.40 9.87 -9.80
CA VAL A 479 27.35 10.89 -9.92
C VAL A 479 27.24 11.38 -11.36
N HIS A 480 28.36 11.59 -12.05
CA HIS A 480 28.40 11.94 -13.47
C HIS A 480 27.72 10.85 -14.31
N ASP A 481 28.10 9.58 -14.11
CA ASP A 481 27.54 8.46 -14.86
C ASP A 481 26.02 8.31 -14.63
N ILE A 482 25.56 8.52 -13.40
CA ILE A 482 24.11 8.50 -13.08
C ILE A 482 23.38 9.62 -13.85
N SER A 483 23.88 10.86 -13.80
CA SER A 483 23.27 11.99 -14.49
C SER A 483 23.20 11.78 -16.00
N VAL A 484 24.30 11.33 -16.61
CA VAL A 484 24.38 11.03 -18.07
C VAL A 484 23.47 9.85 -18.42
N ALA A 485 23.42 8.80 -17.60
CA ALA A 485 22.52 7.66 -17.85
C ALA A 485 21.05 8.07 -17.81
N ILE A 486 20.65 8.87 -16.80
CA ILE A 486 19.28 9.35 -16.65
C ILE A 486 18.90 10.36 -17.75
N GLY A 487 19.88 11.16 -18.22
CA GLY A 487 19.67 12.22 -19.21
C GLY A 487 19.10 13.50 -18.60
N VAL A 488 19.31 13.73 -17.30
CA VAL A 488 18.85 14.92 -16.56
C VAL A 488 20.01 15.53 -15.80
N ASP A 489 20.16 16.84 -15.90
CA ASP A 489 21.16 17.57 -15.14
C ASP A 489 20.71 17.83 -13.70
N PRO A 490 21.64 17.90 -12.75
CA PRO A 490 21.34 18.31 -11.37
C PRO A 490 20.69 19.71 -11.34
N HIS A 491 19.67 19.86 -10.47
CA HIS A 491 18.85 21.07 -10.36
C HIS A 491 18.36 21.28 -8.94
N ASN A 492 17.92 22.50 -8.62
CA ASN A 492 17.28 22.82 -7.34
C ASN A 492 15.76 22.64 -7.42
N PRO A 493 15.04 22.58 -6.28
CA PRO A 493 13.59 22.44 -6.25
C PRO A 493 12.84 23.50 -7.06
N ASP A 494 13.32 24.74 -7.03
CA ASP A 494 12.68 25.89 -7.69
C ASP A 494 13.10 26.06 -9.16
N ASP A 495 14.03 25.25 -9.66
CA ASP A 495 14.48 25.33 -11.05
C ASP A 495 13.41 24.80 -12.02
N THR A 496 13.13 25.51 -13.10
CA THR A 496 12.32 24.98 -14.20
C THR A 496 13.15 23.98 -15.00
N VAL A 497 12.92 22.69 -14.77
CA VAL A 497 13.71 21.62 -15.40
C VAL A 497 13.03 21.06 -16.62
N ASP A 498 13.76 21.01 -17.74
CA ASP A 498 13.35 20.29 -18.93
C ASP A 498 13.68 18.80 -18.80
N LEU A 499 12.68 17.98 -18.46
CA LEU A 499 12.80 16.52 -18.42
C LEU A 499 12.63 15.85 -19.79
N SER A 500 12.66 16.63 -20.89
CA SER A 500 12.52 16.06 -22.25
C SER A 500 13.63 15.09 -22.62
N ASN A 501 14.76 15.15 -21.93
CA ASN A 501 15.91 14.24 -22.12
C ASN A 501 15.91 13.05 -21.15
N LEU A 502 14.94 12.95 -20.25
CA LEU A 502 14.78 11.80 -19.35
C LEU A 502 14.66 10.52 -20.18
N ARG A 503 15.45 9.50 -19.84
CA ARG A 503 15.55 8.26 -20.61
C ARG A 503 14.73 7.12 -20.02
N TYR A 504 14.42 7.18 -18.75
CA TYR A 504 13.73 6.12 -18.01
C TYR A 504 12.58 6.68 -17.20
N GLY A 505 11.42 6.04 -17.31
CA GLY A 505 10.22 6.39 -16.52
C GLY A 505 10.35 6.01 -15.06
N LYS A 506 11.19 5.00 -14.75
CA LYS A 506 11.52 4.60 -13.40
C LYS A 506 13.03 4.46 -13.21
N ILE A 507 13.50 4.95 -12.07
CA ILE A 507 14.89 4.84 -11.61
C ILE A 507 14.81 4.04 -10.31
N CYS A 508 15.29 2.80 -10.36
CA CYS A 508 15.16 1.84 -9.27
C CYS A 508 16.51 1.67 -8.55
N ILE A 509 16.56 2.02 -7.29
CA ILE A 509 17.73 1.77 -6.44
C ILE A 509 17.67 0.32 -5.98
N LEU A 510 18.71 -0.46 -6.30
CA LEU A 510 18.84 -1.87 -5.97
C LEU A 510 20.15 -2.11 -5.23
N SER A 511 20.06 -2.19 -3.92
CA SER A 511 21.17 -2.41 -2.99
C SER A 511 21.00 -3.70 -2.20
N ASP A 512 22.08 -4.21 -1.65
CA ASP A 512 22.07 -5.35 -0.74
C ASP A 512 21.21 -5.07 0.49
N ALA A 513 20.68 -6.11 1.11
CA ALA A 513 19.83 -5.98 2.29
C ALA A 513 20.62 -5.88 3.61
N ASP A 514 21.91 -5.59 3.54
CA ASP A 514 22.81 -5.39 4.68
C ASP A 514 22.99 -3.90 5.02
N VAL A 515 23.83 -3.63 6.02
CA VAL A 515 24.13 -2.27 6.51
C VAL A 515 24.82 -1.41 5.44
N ASP A 516 25.71 -2.00 4.63
CA ASP A 516 26.42 -1.29 3.57
C ASP A 516 25.48 -0.94 2.42
N GLY A 517 24.60 -1.85 2.03
CA GLY A 517 23.55 -1.59 1.03
C GLY A 517 22.57 -0.53 1.47
N SER A 518 22.15 -0.54 2.73
CA SER A 518 21.32 0.51 3.33
C SER A 518 22.02 1.88 3.28
N HIS A 519 23.34 1.92 3.52
CA HIS A 519 24.14 3.15 3.40
C HIS A 519 24.18 3.67 1.96
N ILE A 520 24.41 2.79 0.97
CA ILE A 520 24.38 3.17 -0.46
C ILE A 520 23.00 3.70 -0.86
N GLN A 521 21.93 3.05 -0.39
CA GLN A 521 20.58 3.52 -0.60
C GLN A 521 20.37 4.94 -0.08
N VAL A 522 20.79 5.23 1.15
CA VAL A 522 20.66 6.58 1.75
C VAL A 522 21.49 7.61 0.99
N LEU A 523 22.70 7.27 0.53
CA LEU A 523 23.51 8.17 -0.29
C LEU A 523 22.86 8.50 -1.62
N LEU A 524 22.24 7.53 -2.29
CA LEU A 524 21.49 7.74 -3.53
C LEU A 524 20.21 8.56 -3.30
N LEU A 525 19.47 8.27 -2.22
CA LEU A 525 18.31 9.08 -1.84
C LEU A 525 18.71 10.53 -1.55
N THR A 526 19.86 10.74 -0.89
CA THR A 526 20.43 12.08 -0.66
C THR A 526 20.74 12.80 -1.97
N LEU A 527 21.35 12.10 -2.92
CA LEU A 527 21.63 12.63 -4.26
C LEU A 527 20.34 13.06 -4.98
N PHE A 528 19.34 12.18 -5.02
CA PHE A 528 18.07 12.48 -5.71
C PHE A 528 17.30 13.59 -5.01
N PHE A 529 17.20 13.56 -3.69
CA PHE A 529 16.49 14.58 -2.93
C PHE A 529 17.07 15.97 -3.12
N LYS A 530 18.40 16.10 -3.05
CA LYS A 530 19.06 17.40 -3.08
C LYS A 530 19.29 17.93 -4.50
N HIS A 531 19.62 17.06 -5.45
CA HIS A 531 20.10 17.46 -6.78
C HIS A 531 19.22 17.02 -7.94
N PHE A 532 18.17 16.22 -7.69
CA PHE A 532 17.17 15.81 -8.68
C PHE A 532 15.76 15.79 -8.08
N PRO A 533 15.35 16.82 -7.31
CA PRO A 533 14.10 16.81 -6.56
C PRO A 533 12.88 16.57 -7.43
N GLN A 534 12.84 17.12 -8.65
CA GLN A 534 11.71 16.92 -9.56
C GLN A 534 11.54 15.48 -10.05
N LEU A 535 12.59 14.64 -10.01
CA LEU A 535 12.46 13.21 -10.29
C LEU A 535 11.71 12.48 -9.17
N ILE A 536 11.86 12.93 -7.91
CA ILE A 536 11.09 12.42 -6.77
C ILE A 536 9.65 12.93 -6.86
N GLU A 537 9.44 14.23 -7.04
CA GLU A 537 8.10 14.85 -7.11
C GLU A 537 7.24 14.24 -8.21
N ARG A 538 7.85 13.88 -9.34
CA ARG A 538 7.14 13.26 -10.48
C ARG A 538 7.08 11.72 -10.38
N GLY A 539 7.53 11.14 -9.28
CA GLY A 539 7.41 9.71 -9.00
C GLY A 539 8.31 8.81 -9.85
N HIS A 540 9.47 9.31 -10.30
CA HIS A 540 10.40 8.52 -11.10
C HIS A 540 11.34 7.65 -10.25
N VAL A 541 11.59 8.00 -8.98
CA VAL A 541 12.56 7.32 -8.12
C VAL A 541 11.88 6.25 -7.28
N HIS A 542 12.46 5.06 -7.25
CA HIS A 542 11.95 3.92 -6.51
C HIS A 542 13.08 3.18 -5.81
N VAL A 543 12.75 2.51 -4.72
CA VAL A 543 13.64 1.58 -4.02
C VAL A 543 13.13 0.16 -4.26
N ALA A 544 13.98 -0.70 -4.79
CA ALA A 544 13.68 -2.11 -4.93
C ALA A 544 13.91 -2.84 -3.60
N ARG A 545 13.02 -3.75 -3.26
CA ARG A 545 13.09 -4.55 -2.02
C ARG A 545 13.34 -6.02 -2.36
N PRO A 546 14.60 -6.45 -2.42
CA PRO A 546 14.94 -7.84 -2.60
C PRO A 546 14.55 -8.67 -1.37
N PRO A 547 14.25 -9.97 -1.54
CA PRO A 547 13.94 -10.83 -0.40
C PRO A 547 15.18 -11.18 0.40
N LEU A 548 15.02 -11.34 1.71
CA LEU A 548 16.06 -11.86 2.60
C LEU A 548 16.07 -13.39 2.67
N PHE A 549 14.93 -14.04 2.43
CA PHE A 549 14.80 -15.48 2.61
C PHE A 549 14.18 -16.15 1.38
N ARG A 550 14.63 -17.39 1.14
CA ARG A 550 14.01 -18.33 0.21
C ARG A 550 13.64 -19.62 0.94
N VAL A 551 12.43 -20.07 0.74
CA VAL A 551 11.94 -21.36 1.22
C VAL A 551 11.70 -22.27 0.02
N ASP A 552 12.43 -23.38 -0.05
CA ASP A 552 12.21 -24.41 -1.07
C ASP A 552 11.22 -25.44 -0.51
N ALA A 553 10.00 -25.43 -1.04
CA ALA A 553 8.94 -26.36 -0.66
C ALA A 553 8.83 -27.51 -1.67
N PRO A 554 8.68 -28.77 -1.22
CA PRO A 554 8.64 -29.93 -2.11
C PRO A 554 7.35 -29.99 -2.92
N ALA A 555 7.40 -30.73 -4.04
CA ALA A 555 6.20 -31.08 -4.80
C ALA A 555 5.25 -31.94 -3.96
N ARG A 556 3.93 -31.67 -4.03
CA ARG A 556 2.91 -32.41 -3.28
C ARG A 556 1.64 -32.61 -4.11
N GLY A 557 1.30 -33.86 -4.35
CA GLY A 557 0.15 -34.22 -5.17
C GLY A 557 0.24 -33.61 -6.57
N LYS A 558 -0.70 -32.71 -6.91
CA LYS A 558 -0.68 -31.96 -8.18
C LYS A 558 0.09 -30.64 -8.13
N LYS A 559 0.53 -30.19 -6.95
CA LYS A 559 1.32 -28.96 -6.80
C LYS A 559 2.80 -29.26 -7.06
N PRO A 560 3.47 -28.55 -7.98
CA PRO A 560 4.92 -28.69 -8.22
C PRO A 560 5.71 -28.20 -7.00
N ALA A 561 7.01 -28.51 -6.97
CA ALA A 561 7.93 -27.87 -6.03
C ALA A 561 7.91 -26.33 -6.22
N GLN A 562 7.94 -25.59 -5.12
CA GLN A 562 7.82 -24.13 -5.12
C GLN A 562 9.03 -23.51 -4.45
N LYS A 563 9.50 -22.40 -5.01
CA LYS A 563 10.42 -21.47 -4.36
C LYS A 563 9.61 -20.29 -3.87
N LEU A 564 9.55 -20.10 -2.56
CA LEU A 564 8.81 -19.01 -1.92
C LEU A 564 9.81 -18.03 -1.35
N TYR A 565 9.54 -16.74 -1.49
CA TYR A 565 10.47 -15.69 -1.07
C TYR A 565 9.83 -14.82 0.00
N ALA A 566 10.61 -14.42 1.00
CA ALA A 566 10.19 -13.53 2.08
C ALA A 566 11.14 -12.34 2.21
N LEU A 567 10.59 -11.15 2.45
CA LEU A 567 11.37 -9.92 2.65
C LEU A 567 12.04 -9.89 4.03
N ASP A 568 11.35 -10.44 5.02
CA ASP A 568 11.74 -10.39 6.43
C ASP A 568 11.34 -11.67 7.17
N GLU A 569 11.67 -11.74 8.45
CA GLU A 569 11.34 -12.89 9.30
C GLU A 569 9.82 -13.06 9.49
N GLY A 570 9.04 -11.98 9.49
CA GLY A 570 7.58 -12.04 9.61
C GLY A 570 6.92 -12.72 8.43
N GLU A 571 7.35 -12.37 7.20
CA GLU A 571 6.89 -13.04 5.98
C GLU A 571 7.39 -14.49 5.91
N LEU A 572 8.61 -14.75 6.38
CA LEU A 572 9.14 -16.10 6.47
C LEU A 572 8.24 -16.98 7.36
N GLU A 573 7.93 -16.52 8.56
CA GLU A 573 7.05 -17.26 9.46
C GLU A 573 5.64 -17.46 8.87
N ALA A 574 5.09 -16.49 8.20
CA ALA A 574 3.80 -16.61 7.50
C ALA A 574 3.83 -17.69 6.40
N ILE A 575 4.95 -17.78 5.65
CA ILE A 575 5.17 -18.83 4.64
C ILE A 575 5.26 -20.20 5.33
N LEU A 576 6.03 -20.32 6.40
CA LEU A 576 6.21 -21.58 7.15
C LEU A 576 4.89 -22.06 7.77
N ASP A 577 4.11 -21.15 8.33
CA ASP A 577 2.79 -21.47 8.87
C ASP A 577 1.81 -21.95 7.80
N LYS A 578 1.87 -21.36 6.61
CA LYS A 578 1.08 -21.84 5.47
C LYS A 578 1.48 -23.24 5.04
N LEU A 579 2.78 -23.52 4.99
CA LEU A 579 3.30 -24.86 4.68
C LEU A 579 2.90 -25.89 5.76
N ARG A 580 2.95 -25.52 7.04
CA ARG A 580 2.47 -26.35 8.16
C ARG A 580 0.98 -26.66 8.02
N LYS A 581 0.13 -25.65 7.74
CA LYS A 581 -1.30 -25.81 7.48
C LYS A 581 -1.59 -26.68 6.27
N ASP A 582 -0.79 -26.55 5.22
CA ASP A 582 -0.84 -27.41 4.04
C ASP A 582 -0.32 -28.84 4.34
N GLY A 583 0.15 -29.11 5.57
CA GLY A 583 0.62 -30.41 6.06
C GLY A 583 1.98 -30.82 5.49
N VAL A 584 2.82 -29.86 5.10
CA VAL A 584 4.24 -30.11 4.79
C VAL A 584 5.00 -30.17 6.11
N ARG A 585 5.82 -31.23 6.30
CA ARG A 585 6.63 -31.40 7.52
C ARG A 585 7.85 -30.48 7.46
N GLU A 586 8.31 -29.99 8.61
CA GLU A 586 9.48 -29.10 8.69
C GLU A 586 10.77 -29.69 8.10
N SER A 587 10.94 -30.99 8.12
CA SER A 587 12.07 -31.69 7.50
C SER A 587 12.02 -31.72 5.95
N GLN A 588 10.95 -31.25 5.34
CA GLN A 588 10.72 -31.34 3.90
C GLN A 588 10.96 -30.03 3.15
N TRP A 589 11.10 -28.89 3.86
CA TRP A 589 11.53 -27.64 3.25
C TRP A 589 12.91 -27.25 3.71
N SER A 590 13.57 -26.43 2.90
CA SER A 590 14.84 -25.80 3.27
C SER A 590 14.70 -24.29 3.21
N ILE A 591 15.36 -23.59 4.13
CA ILE A 591 15.39 -22.14 4.21
C ILE A 591 16.80 -21.68 3.87
N SER A 592 16.92 -20.76 2.91
CA SER A 592 18.17 -20.09 2.57
C SER A 592 18.03 -18.61 2.87
N ARG A 593 19.02 -17.99 3.52
CA ARG A 593 19.10 -16.54 3.73
C ARG A 593 20.08 -15.96 2.70
N PHE A 594 19.66 -14.93 1.99
CA PHE A 594 20.52 -14.15 1.11
C PHE A 594 21.27 -13.09 1.94
N LYS A 595 22.58 -13.04 1.80
CA LYS A 595 23.41 -11.99 2.43
C LYS A 595 23.54 -10.76 1.53
N GLY A 596 23.38 -10.94 0.22
CA GLY A 596 23.40 -9.87 -0.76
C GLY A 596 22.92 -10.32 -2.13
N LEU A 597 22.71 -9.36 -3.02
CA LEU A 597 22.23 -9.56 -4.40
C LEU A 597 23.21 -10.39 -5.25
N GLY A 598 24.51 -10.35 -4.91
CA GLY A 598 25.54 -11.12 -5.58
C GLY A 598 25.41 -12.65 -5.40
N GLU A 599 24.66 -13.10 -4.39
CA GLU A 599 24.36 -14.52 -4.14
C GLU A 599 23.14 -15.01 -4.92
N MET A 600 22.36 -14.08 -5.50
CA MET A 600 21.17 -14.42 -6.30
C MET A 600 21.54 -14.75 -7.74
N SER A 601 20.98 -15.84 -8.27
CA SER A 601 21.06 -16.12 -9.70
C SER A 601 20.24 -15.08 -10.49
N ALA A 602 20.53 -14.97 -11.79
CA ALA A 602 19.80 -14.09 -12.69
C ALA A 602 18.28 -14.35 -12.69
N GLU A 603 17.88 -15.63 -12.65
CA GLU A 603 16.47 -16.05 -12.56
C GLU A 603 15.82 -15.63 -11.23
N GLN A 604 16.52 -15.82 -10.11
CA GLN A 604 16.04 -15.42 -8.80
C GLN A 604 15.86 -13.90 -8.71
N LEU A 605 16.84 -13.15 -9.24
CA LEU A 605 16.79 -11.69 -9.25
C LEU A 605 15.66 -11.17 -10.14
N TRP A 606 15.42 -11.84 -11.27
CA TRP A 606 14.25 -11.56 -12.10
C TRP A 606 12.96 -11.80 -11.33
N ASP A 607 12.74 -13.03 -10.84
CA ASP A 607 11.49 -13.45 -10.22
C ASP A 607 11.10 -12.61 -8.99
N THR A 608 12.08 -12.10 -8.25
CA THR A 608 11.84 -11.43 -6.97
C THR A 608 11.90 -9.92 -7.03
N THR A 609 12.75 -9.36 -7.91
CA THR A 609 13.15 -7.96 -7.80
C THR A 609 12.99 -7.16 -9.10
N MET A 610 13.09 -7.81 -10.26
CA MET A 610 13.09 -7.11 -11.55
C MET A 610 11.80 -7.31 -12.33
N ASN A 611 11.15 -8.45 -12.22
CA ASN A 611 9.91 -8.75 -12.91
C ASN A 611 8.77 -7.84 -12.42
N PRO A 612 8.14 -7.04 -13.30
CA PRO A 612 7.06 -6.12 -12.90
C PRO A 612 5.88 -6.76 -12.18
N ASP A 613 5.61 -8.04 -12.46
CA ASP A 613 4.46 -8.75 -11.92
C ASP A 613 4.68 -9.28 -10.49
N THR A 614 5.95 -9.48 -10.09
CA THR A 614 6.29 -10.16 -8.83
C THR A 614 7.16 -9.34 -7.89
N ARG A 615 7.88 -8.36 -8.43
CA ARG A 615 8.78 -7.48 -7.66
C ARG A 615 8.06 -6.56 -6.71
N ARG A 616 8.81 -6.07 -5.72
CA ARG A 616 8.35 -5.02 -4.81
C ARG A 616 9.22 -3.77 -5.01
N LEU A 617 8.59 -2.68 -5.47
CA LEU A 617 9.19 -1.37 -5.59
C LEU A 617 8.46 -0.40 -4.66
N SER A 618 9.21 0.27 -3.80
CA SER A 618 8.68 1.36 -2.98
C SER A 618 8.94 2.68 -3.70
N PRO A 619 7.90 3.44 -4.07
CA PRO A 619 8.10 4.77 -4.64
C PRO A 619 8.70 5.69 -3.57
N VAL A 620 9.65 6.53 -3.99
CA VAL A 620 10.19 7.57 -3.13
C VAL A 620 9.33 8.82 -3.30
N ALA A 621 8.71 9.24 -2.22
CA ALA A 621 7.88 10.43 -2.18
C ALA A 621 8.23 11.25 -0.93
N LEU A 622 8.03 12.55 -1.02
CA LEU A 622 8.16 13.46 0.12
C LEU A 622 6.91 13.34 0.98
N GLY A 623 6.42 12.32 1.42
CA GLY A 623 5.28 12.07 2.30
C GLY A 623 4.57 13.33 2.81
N GLU A 624 4.01 13.27 4.00
CA GLU A 624 3.40 14.43 4.69
C GLU A 624 4.42 15.31 5.44
N LEU A 625 5.68 14.90 5.51
CA LEU A 625 6.73 15.78 5.98
C LEU A 625 6.87 16.89 4.93
N ASP A 626 6.66 18.14 5.36
CA ASP A 626 6.97 19.27 4.51
C ASP A 626 8.45 19.20 4.07
N PHE A 627 8.78 19.89 3.02
CA PHE A 627 10.13 19.91 2.48
C PHE A 627 11.15 20.31 3.56
N ASP A 628 10.81 21.28 4.41
CA ASP A 628 11.70 21.82 5.45
C ASP A 628 11.98 20.81 6.56
N ALA A 629 10.97 20.05 7.00
CA ALA A 629 11.16 18.97 7.97
C ALA A 629 12.05 17.85 7.39
N THR A 630 11.90 17.54 6.11
CA THR A 630 12.76 16.56 5.42
C THR A 630 14.19 17.08 5.31
N VAL A 631 14.39 18.35 4.92
CA VAL A 631 15.73 19.01 4.89
C VAL A 631 16.38 18.96 6.27
N THR A 632 15.66 19.29 7.33
CA THR A 632 16.17 19.25 8.70
C THR A 632 16.65 17.85 9.08
N ARG A 633 15.85 16.82 8.78
CA ARG A 633 16.20 15.42 9.07
C ARG A 633 17.40 14.95 8.23
N MET A 634 17.42 15.30 6.95
CA MET A 634 18.54 14.95 6.07
C MET A 634 19.83 15.69 6.47
N THR A 635 19.74 16.94 6.94
CA THR A 635 20.88 17.68 7.49
C THR A 635 21.45 16.97 8.71
N MET A 636 20.59 16.57 9.64
CA MET A 636 21.01 15.80 10.82
C MET A 636 21.73 14.50 10.43
N LEU A 637 21.16 13.75 9.47
CA LEU A 637 21.71 12.45 9.08
C LEU A 637 22.99 12.56 8.25
N MET A 638 23.07 13.51 7.30
CA MET A 638 24.10 13.56 6.26
C MET A 638 25.08 14.73 6.38
N GLY A 639 24.80 15.73 7.22
CA GLY A 639 25.62 16.92 7.40
C GLY A 639 26.92 16.62 8.18
N LYS A 640 28.04 17.31 7.84
CA LYS A 640 29.35 17.08 8.46
C LYS A 640 29.42 17.54 9.91
N GLY A 641 28.70 18.59 10.28
CA GLY A 641 28.71 19.16 11.64
C GLY A 641 27.83 18.42 12.66
N GLU A 642 26.99 17.49 12.22
CA GLU A 642 25.86 16.93 12.98
C GLU A 642 26.17 15.65 13.79
N ALA A 643 27.44 15.40 14.10
CA ALA A 643 27.81 14.19 14.84
C ALA A 643 27.19 14.11 16.25
N ALA A 644 27.01 15.25 16.93
CA ALA A 644 26.37 15.31 18.24
C ALA A 644 24.87 15.03 18.15
N SER A 645 24.18 15.63 17.17
CA SER A 645 22.76 15.43 16.92
C SER A 645 22.45 13.97 16.57
N ARG A 646 23.28 13.34 15.71
CA ARG A 646 23.18 11.92 15.40
C ARG A 646 23.39 11.01 16.60
N ARG A 647 24.37 11.34 17.47
CA ARG A 647 24.62 10.59 18.70
C ARG A 647 23.40 10.64 19.62
N SER A 648 22.87 11.83 19.87
CA SER A 648 21.67 12.01 20.69
C SER A 648 20.48 11.26 20.13
N TRP A 649 20.29 11.31 18.82
CA TRP A 649 19.21 10.56 18.14
C TRP A 649 19.38 9.04 18.25
N LEU A 650 20.63 8.53 18.13
CA LEU A 650 20.93 7.12 18.33
C LEU A 650 20.76 6.68 19.79
N GLU A 651 21.12 7.53 20.76
CA GLU A 651 20.91 7.25 22.17
C GLU A 651 19.42 7.20 22.52
N GLU A 652 18.60 8.04 21.88
CA GLU A 652 17.14 8.08 22.06
C GLU A 652 16.42 6.90 21.37
N LYS A 653 16.84 6.55 20.15
CA LYS A 653 16.11 5.64 19.26
C LYS A 653 16.84 4.33 18.93
N GLY A 654 18.08 4.18 19.32
CA GLY A 654 18.93 3.03 18.95
C GLY A 654 18.41 1.69 19.47
N ASN A 655 17.61 1.70 20.54
CA ASN A 655 16.95 0.49 21.06
C ASN A 655 15.75 0.03 20.22
N GLN A 656 15.35 0.81 19.20
CA GLN A 656 14.20 0.49 18.33
C GLN A 656 14.64 -0.23 17.06
N VAL A 657 15.93 -0.35 16.80
CA VAL A 657 16.48 -1.01 15.61
C VAL A 657 17.10 -2.34 16.02
N GLU A 658 16.58 -3.45 15.48
CA GLU A 658 17.32 -4.72 15.47
C GLU A 658 18.45 -4.59 14.44
N ALA A 659 19.64 -4.27 14.91
CA ALA A 659 20.83 -4.32 14.07
C ALA A 659 21.34 -5.77 14.05
N ASP A 660 21.40 -6.37 12.87
CA ASP A 660 22.20 -7.57 12.62
C ASP A 660 23.69 -7.17 12.80
N ILE A 661 24.24 -7.46 13.97
CA ILE A 661 25.66 -7.25 14.29
C ILE A 661 26.44 -8.54 13.96
#